data_bbbe03bde2422e71a05d9a760581822d
#
_entry.id   bbbe03bde2422e71a05d9a760581822d
#
_cell.length_a   1.000
_cell.length_b   1.000
_cell.length_c   1.000
_cell.angle_alpha   90.00
_cell.angle_beta   90.00
_cell.angle_gamma   90.00
#
_symmetry.space_group_name_H-M   'P 1'
#
loop_
_entity.id
_entity.type
_entity.pdbx_description
1 polymer ?
#
loop_
_entity_poly.entity_id
_entity_poly.type
_entity_poly.pdbx_seq_one_letter_code
_entity_poly.pdbx_strand_id
1 'polypeptide(L)'
;GNLGTIKLVPTTATLREVVVSVTRPSTTMKGNALVTDIEGSSLAIAGTANDVLTRVPMVVDNGGTLEVFGKGAPEIYINGRKVNDRQELAQLNSQDMKNVSVITNPGAAYAANVKSVILIRTKPPKGDGFSGTIRIDNGFQHYFRTGNSIDVKYRTRGLELFANYGWWYGDNCDNRSNEMTTTTSTGTYNQAFQTIGKQFYNDMTGKIGFSYMFNDRHSIGAYYQNSWNRHHSTGTIPSEVWQNGILIDCYDSDVNNRSTALPRHYVNLYYNGQAGKLSIDFNADYLWYKSRELSLSDELSEMGEDRTVNTLSINHNRMFAEKLVVSHPLWHGRLQAGEEYTCTRTTNIFTANITEVPDADNRVDESNVAAFVEIAQQLGRFNIGVGLRYEHVEFNYYEMGQLRDGQSKTYDNLFPSLNVATKIGQVRMGLNYSGKTVRPGYGQLDGAVSYINRLTFETGNPYLKPTKMQTLEYVAQWSQFFAQLSYTYFKDGVYHTTEPYGPDGEATIIRTANLDRRHYFQAFAGGQFNVGIWQPRVNIGVMKQWLTLPVNGKPMKMNTPGFLFQWQNAVHLPFDIWLNVDAQLMTTQWDNNMKLSNTPWYVNAKIYKGFINNTFSVTLEAKDLFNSSQNDAIMYNDAVHIVQKNFSPGRSVMLTLQYRFNTTRDRYRGTGAGNSEKSRF
;
A
#
# COMPACT_ATOMS: atom_id res chain seq x y z
N GLY A 1 -33.91 -26.16 -65.53
CA GLY A 1 -34.90 -26.30 -64.51
C GLY A 1 -35.18 -24.96 -63.87
N ASN A 2 -36.41 -24.48 -63.98
CA ASN A 2 -36.90 -23.24 -63.41
C ASN A 2 -37.15 -23.41 -61.91
N LEU A 3 -36.35 -22.82 -61.04
CA LEU A 3 -36.51 -22.83 -59.59
C LEU A 3 -37.57 -21.77 -59.21
N GLY A 4 -38.81 -22.11 -59.11
CA GLY A 4 -39.93 -21.24 -58.80
C GLY A 4 -39.64 -20.12 -57.78
N THR A 5 -40.50 -19.12 -57.76
CA THR A 5 -40.39 -17.90 -56.94
C THR A 5 -40.34 -18.24 -55.46
N ILE A 6 -39.21 -18.02 -54.79
CA ILE A 6 -39.07 -18.15 -53.34
C ILE A 6 -39.63 -16.88 -52.67
N LYS A 7 -40.76 -16.97 -52.00
CA LYS A 7 -41.31 -15.90 -51.17
C LYS A 7 -40.59 -15.88 -49.83
N LEU A 8 -39.76 -14.88 -49.57
CA LEU A 8 -39.23 -14.57 -48.25
C LEU A 8 -40.33 -13.87 -47.44
N VAL A 9 -40.73 -14.49 -46.34
CA VAL A 9 -41.60 -13.88 -45.35
C VAL A 9 -40.66 -13.18 -44.31
N PRO A 10 -40.76 -11.88 -44.09
CA PRO A 10 -39.96 -11.23 -43.08
C PRO A 10 -40.45 -11.71 -41.69
N THR A 11 -39.65 -12.50 -40.98
CA THR A 11 -39.88 -12.82 -39.58
C THR A 11 -39.26 -11.70 -38.74
N THR A 12 -40.08 -10.79 -38.26
CA THR A 12 -39.68 -9.85 -37.21
C THR A 12 -39.49 -10.64 -35.91
N ALA A 13 -38.29 -11.09 -35.65
CA ALA A 13 -37.91 -11.49 -34.29
C ALA A 13 -37.79 -10.20 -33.46
N THR A 14 -38.80 -9.91 -32.68
CA THR A 14 -38.64 -8.95 -31.57
C THR A 14 -37.59 -9.52 -30.64
N LEU A 15 -36.39 -8.97 -30.70
CA LEU A 15 -35.36 -9.20 -29.66
C LEU A 15 -36.02 -8.79 -28.33
N ARG A 16 -36.29 -9.76 -27.46
CA ARG A 16 -36.64 -9.44 -26.08
C ARG A 16 -35.50 -8.56 -25.52
N GLU A 17 -35.87 -7.37 -25.07
CA GLU A 17 -34.98 -6.50 -24.32
C GLU A 17 -34.39 -7.33 -23.19
N VAL A 18 -33.08 -7.59 -23.23
CA VAL A 18 -32.37 -8.21 -22.11
C VAL A 18 -32.20 -7.11 -21.09
N VAL A 19 -33.17 -6.97 -20.20
CA VAL A 19 -33.03 -6.15 -19.01
C VAL A 19 -31.97 -6.83 -18.15
N VAL A 20 -30.74 -6.37 -18.24
CA VAL A 20 -29.68 -6.73 -17.30
C VAL A 20 -30.03 -6.07 -15.98
N SER A 21 -30.74 -6.77 -15.11
CA SER A 21 -30.97 -6.30 -13.74
C SER A 21 -29.68 -6.39 -12.97
N VAL A 22 -28.99 -5.25 -12.86
CA VAL A 22 -27.79 -5.14 -12.02
C VAL A 22 -28.24 -5.21 -10.56
N THR A 23 -27.81 -6.27 -9.88
CA THR A 23 -28.10 -6.46 -8.45
C THR A 23 -27.13 -5.67 -7.57
N ARG A 24 -27.51 -5.41 -6.32
CA ARG A 24 -26.58 -4.83 -5.33
C ARG A 24 -25.41 -5.79 -5.13
N PRO A 25 -24.18 -5.30 -4.87
CA PRO A 25 -23.09 -6.14 -4.42
C PRO A 25 -23.49 -6.85 -3.11
N SER A 26 -23.38 -8.18 -3.09
CA SER A 26 -23.62 -8.98 -1.89
C SER A 26 -22.30 -9.19 -1.17
N THR A 27 -22.22 -8.78 0.09
CA THR A 27 -21.07 -9.11 0.95
C THR A 27 -21.48 -10.16 1.96
N THR A 28 -20.71 -11.23 2.04
CA THR A 28 -20.95 -12.34 2.98
C THR A 28 -19.66 -12.71 3.69
N MET A 29 -19.73 -12.96 4.99
CA MET A 29 -18.61 -13.48 5.75
C MET A 29 -18.44 -14.99 5.46
N LYS A 30 -17.24 -15.41 5.05
CA LYS A 30 -16.83 -16.81 4.83
C LYS A 30 -15.53 -17.08 5.59
N GLY A 31 -15.61 -17.84 6.68
CA GLY A 31 -14.49 -17.98 7.62
C GLY A 31 -14.13 -16.62 8.22
N ASN A 32 -12.86 -16.21 8.10
CA ASN A 32 -12.35 -14.90 8.54
C ASN A 32 -12.34 -13.84 7.42
N ALA A 33 -12.94 -14.11 6.26
CA ALA A 33 -12.96 -13.21 5.12
C ALA A 33 -14.35 -12.59 4.91
N LEU A 34 -14.40 -11.29 4.60
CA LEU A 34 -15.56 -10.60 4.04
C LEU A 34 -15.49 -10.72 2.51
N VAL A 35 -16.38 -11.52 1.93
CA VAL A 35 -16.43 -11.80 0.49
C VAL A 35 -17.53 -10.98 -0.15
N THR A 36 -17.15 -10.08 -1.06
CA THR A 36 -18.06 -9.26 -1.85
C THR A 36 -18.16 -9.81 -3.27
N ASP A 37 -19.36 -10.16 -3.72
CA ASP A 37 -19.60 -10.62 -5.07
C ASP A 37 -19.66 -9.43 -6.03
N ILE A 38 -18.83 -9.47 -7.06
CA ILE A 38 -18.71 -8.41 -8.07
C ILE A 38 -19.53 -8.77 -9.31
N GLU A 39 -19.45 -10.03 -9.75
CA GLU A 39 -20.19 -10.51 -10.92
C GLU A 39 -21.70 -10.30 -10.77
N GLY A 40 -22.34 -9.71 -11.78
CA GLY A 40 -23.77 -9.39 -11.76
C GLY A 40 -24.17 -8.20 -10.87
N SER A 41 -23.23 -7.54 -10.21
CA SER A 41 -23.48 -6.39 -9.36
C SER A 41 -23.07 -5.06 -10.01
N SER A 42 -23.47 -3.94 -9.41
CA SER A 42 -23.03 -2.61 -9.84
C SER A 42 -21.51 -2.39 -9.78
N LEU A 43 -20.80 -3.17 -8.97
CA LEU A 43 -19.33 -3.12 -8.92
C LEU A 43 -18.69 -3.71 -10.18
N ALA A 44 -19.40 -4.57 -10.94
CA ALA A 44 -18.89 -5.09 -12.20
C ALA A 44 -18.65 -4.01 -13.27
N ILE A 45 -19.25 -2.84 -13.13
CA ILE A 45 -19.14 -1.71 -14.04
C ILE A 45 -18.53 -0.48 -13.37
N ALA A 46 -17.88 -0.66 -12.23
CA ALA A 46 -17.21 0.42 -11.51
C ALA A 46 -15.97 0.97 -12.24
N GLY A 47 -15.45 0.24 -13.21
CA GLY A 47 -14.26 0.61 -13.99
C GLY A 47 -13.11 -0.37 -13.79
N THR A 48 -12.21 -0.12 -12.87
CA THR A 48 -11.02 -0.93 -12.59
C THR A 48 -11.11 -1.68 -11.27
N ALA A 49 -10.15 -2.57 -11.00
CA ALA A 49 -10.06 -3.21 -9.69
C ALA A 49 -9.83 -2.17 -8.57
N ASN A 50 -9.05 -1.12 -8.78
CA ASN A 50 -8.91 -0.03 -7.81
C ASN A 50 -10.27 0.58 -7.44
N ASP A 51 -11.10 0.85 -8.43
CA ASP A 51 -12.44 1.42 -8.23
C ASP A 51 -13.38 0.47 -7.47
N VAL A 52 -13.23 -0.82 -7.67
CA VAL A 52 -13.96 -1.84 -6.92
C VAL A 52 -13.47 -1.90 -5.48
N LEU A 53 -12.14 -1.92 -5.29
CA LEU A 53 -11.54 -2.10 -3.96
C LEU A 53 -11.90 -0.96 -3.01
N THR A 54 -11.95 0.29 -3.44
CA THR A 54 -12.41 1.41 -2.61
C THR A 54 -13.88 1.28 -2.17
N ARG A 55 -14.63 0.37 -2.79
CA ARG A 55 -16.06 0.15 -2.55
C ARG A 55 -16.39 -1.19 -1.91
N VAL A 56 -15.39 -2.00 -1.55
CA VAL A 56 -15.62 -3.21 -0.72
C VAL A 56 -15.52 -2.86 0.77
N PRO A 57 -16.18 -3.62 1.66
CA PRO A 57 -16.12 -3.40 3.09
C PRO A 57 -14.68 -3.35 3.63
N MET A 58 -14.43 -2.52 4.61
CA MET A 58 -13.16 -2.35 5.33
C MET A 58 -12.04 -1.69 4.54
N VAL A 59 -12.20 -1.46 3.23
CA VAL A 59 -11.19 -0.79 2.41
C VAL A 59 -11.47 0.71 2.37
N VAL A 60 -10.44 1.50 2.58
CA VAL A 60 -10.45 2.97 2.57
C VAL A 60 -9.38 3.47 1.59
N ASP A 61 -9.64 4.63 0.99
CA ASP A 61 -8.63 5.36 0.21
C ASP A 61 -8.01 6.43 1.12
N ASN A 62 -6.72 6.32 1.35
CA ASN A 62 -5.94 7.30 2.10
C ASN A 62 -4.97 8.01 1.17
N GLY A 63 -5.42 9.12 0.57
CA GLY A 63 -4.60 9.91 -0.36
C GLY A 63 -4.15 9.15 -1.62
N GLY A 64 -5.00 8.26 -2.16
CA GLY A 64 -4.68 7.40 -3.32
C GLY A 64 -4.00 6.07 -2.94
N THR A 65 -3.78 5.83 -1.66
CA THR A 65 -3.29 4.56 -1.14
C THR A 65 -4.45 3.73 -0.61
N LEU A 66 -4.63 2.52 -1.16
CA LEU A 66 -5.62 1.57 -0.65
C LEU A 66 -5.13 1.01 0.69
N GLU A 67 -5.97 1.14 1.71
CA GLU A 67 -5.73 0.59 3.04
C GLU A 67 -6.92 -0.23 3.52
N VAL A 68 -6.66 -1.21 4.37
CA VAL A 68 -7.70 -1.83 5.20
C VAL A 68 -7.77 -1.04 6.50
N PHE A 69 -8.97 -0.57 6.85
CA PHE A 69 -9.19 0.31 7.99
C PHE A 69 -8.45 -0.17 9.24
N GLY A 70 -7.55 0.68 9.73
CA GLY A 70 -6.72 0.44 10.91
C GLY A 70 -5.66 -0.66 10.80
N LYS A 71 -5.48 -1.25 9.61
CA LYS A 71 -4.42 -2.24 9.35
C LYS A 71 -3.32 -1.70 8.44
N GLY A 72 -3.57 -0.55 7.77
CA GLY A 72 -2.70 0.02 6.75
C GLY A 72 -2.80 -0.71 5.41
N ALA A 73 -1.76 -0.60 4.58
CA ALA A 73 -1.74 -1.18 3.24
C ALA A 73 -1.83 -2.71 3.27
N PRO A 74 -2.82 -3.33 2.57
CA PRO A 74 -2.96 -4.78 2.49
C PRO A 74 -2.00 -5.39 1.46
N GLU A 75 -1.69 -6.67 1.62
CA GLU A 75 -1.24 -7.46 0.50
C GLU A 75 -2.41 -7.81 -0.41
N ILE A 76 -2.27 -7.58 -1.72
CA ILE A 76 -3.33 -7.83 -2.71
C ILE A 76 -2.92 -8.98 -3.61
N TYR A 77 -3.84 -9.91 -3.83
CA TYR A 77 -3.63 -11.08 -4.67
C TYR A 77 -4.70 -11.17 -5.75
N ILE A 78 -4.31 -11.41 -7.00
CA ILE A 78 -5.21 -11.71 -8.11
C ILE A 78 -5.08 -13.21 -8.43
N ASN A 79 -6.13 -13.98 -8.19
CA ASN A 79 -6.17 -15.45 -8.41
C ASN A 79 -5.03 -16.21 -7.69
N GLY A 80 -4.63 -15.73 -6.51
CA GLY A 80 -3.54 -16.29 -5.72
C GLY A 80 -2.16 -15.66 -5.98
N ARG A 81 -1.97 -14.95 -7.11
CA ARG A 81 -0.73 -14.24 -7.42
C ARG A 81 -0.69 -12.88 -6.72
N LYS A 82 0.38 -12.57 -5.99
CA LYS A 82 0.58 -11.26 -5.37
C LYS A 82 0.73 -10.17 -6.44
N VAL A 83 0.07 -9.06 -6.21
CA VAL A 83 0.21 -7.82 -6.98
C VAL A 83 1.45 -7.08 -6.46
N ASN A 84 2.47 -6.99 -7.29
CA ASN A 84 3.70 -6.27 -6.96
C ASN A 84 3.71 -4.84 -7.51
N ASP A 85 2.86 -4.55 -8.48
CA ASP A 85 2.69 -3.24 -9.09
C ASP A 85 1.22 -2.84 -9.07
N ARG A 86 0.91 -1.68 -8.49
CA ARG A 86 -0.45 -1.13 -8.44
C ARG A 86 -1.06 -0.86 -9.80
N GLN A 87 -0.25 -0.70 -10.84
CA GLN A 87 -0.74 -0.56 -12.22
C GLN A 87 -1.56 -1.79 -12.66
N GLU A 88 -1.23 -2.98 -12.14
CA GLU A 88 -2.02 -4.20 -12.43
C GLU A 88 -3.48 -4.08 -11.97
N LEU A 89 -3.73 -3.39 -10.85
CA LEU A 89 -5.09 -3.13 -10.37
C LEU A 89 -5.82 -2.09 -11.24
N ALA A 90 -5.11 -1.11 -11.77
CA ALA A 90 -5.65 -0.13 -12.69
C ALA A 90 -5.99 -0.75 -14.07
N GLN A 91 -5.27 -1.80 -14.47
CA GLN A 91 -5.49 -2.52 -15.73
C GLN A 91 -6.59 -3.58 -15.62
N LEU A 92 -6.76 -4.19 -14.43
CA LEU A 92 -7.81 -5.20 -14.21
C LEU A 92 -9.19 -4.54 -14.23
N ASN A 93 -10.00 -4.88 -15.22
CA ASN A 93 -11.35 -4.36 -15.32
C ASN A 93 -12.28 -5.03 -14.31
N SER A 94 -13.17 -4.23 -13.73
CA SER A 94 -14.18 -4.70 -12.78
C SER A 94 -15.10 -5.80 -13.36
N GLN A 95 -15.39 -5.79 -14.66
CA GLN A 95 -16.20 -6.80 -15.33
C GLN A 95 -15.56 -8.19 -15.36
N ASP A 96 -14.23 -8.26 -15.28
CA ASP A 96 -13.50 -9.53 -15.24
C ASP A 96 -13.42 -10.10 -13.83
N MET A 97 -13.80 -9.33 -12.83
CA MET A 97 -13.79 -9.76 -11.44
C MET A 97 -15.04 -10.59 -11.12
N LYS A 98 -14.82 -11.67 -10.37
CA LYS A 98 -15.91 -12.52 -9.85
C LYS A 98 -16.28 -12.10 -8.43
N ASN A 99 -15.29 -12.04 -7.54
CA ASN A 99 -15.47 -11.57 -6.17
C ASN A 99 -14.15 -11.03 -5.59
N VAL A 100 -14.28 -10.28 -4.50
CA VAL A 100 -13.19 -9.78 -3.68
C VAL A 100 -13.40 -10.27 -2.25
N SER A 101 -12.32 -10.80 -1.64
CA SER A 101 -12.31 -11.22 -0.25
C SER A 101 -11.36 -10.33 0.54
N VAL A 102 -11.82 -9.70 1.62
CA VAL A 102 -11.00 -8.91 2.53
C VAL A 102 -10.78 -9.71 3.81
N ILE A 103 -9.52 -10.00 4.13
CA ILE A 103 -9.09 -10.71 5.33
C ILE A 103 -8.35 -9.71 6.23
N THR A 104 -8.96 -9.30 7.32
CA THR A 104 -8.43 -8.29 8.24
C THR A 104 -7.45 -8.86 9.26
N ASN A 105 -7.39 -10.18 9.38
CA ASN A 105 -6.49 -10.91 10.26
C ASN A 105 -6.03 -12.22 9.61
N PRO A 106 -5.03 -12.17 8.70
CA PRO A 106 -4.54 -13.35 7.98
C PRO A 106 -3.80 -14.32 8.92
N GLY A 107 -3.94 -15.65 8.64
CA GLY A 107 -3.34 -16.74 9.40
C GLY A 107 -1.83 -16.91 9.19
N ALA A 108 -1.28 -18.02 9.72
CA ALA A 108 0.16 -18.33 9.75
C ALA A 108 0.80 -18.57 8.38
N ALA A 109 0.01 -18.90 7.36
CA ALA A 109 0.47 -19.07 5.97
C ALA A 109 0.98 -17.78 5.32
N TYR A 110 0.60 -16.62 5.85
CA TYR A 110 1.12 -15.32 5.46
C TYR A 110 2.30 -14.91 6.35
N ALA A 111 3.20 -14.08 5.81
CA ALA A 111 4.34 -13.61 6.58
C ALA A 111 3.89 -12.84 7.84
N ALA A 112 4.73 -12.85 8.89
CA ALA A 112 4.34 -12.33 10.20
C ALA A 112 4.09 -10.81 10.21
N ASN A 113 4.58 -10.06 9.19
CA ASN A 113 4.31 -8.62 9.05
C ASN A 113 3.00 -8.29 8.32
N VAL A 114 2.34 -9.27 7.69
CA VAL A 114 1.11 -9.06 6.91
C VAL A 114 -0.08 -8.87 7.84
N LYS A 115 -0.62 -7.65 7.90
CA LYS A 115 -1.74 -7.28 8.79
C LYS A 115 -3.10 -7.52 8.17
N SER A 116 -3.20 -7.47 6.83
CA SER A 116 -4.43 -7.68 6.08
C SER A 116 -4.15 -8.14 4.65
N VAL A 117 -5.11 -8.85 4.06
CA VAL A 117 -4.98 -9.41 2.71
C VAL A 117 -6.27 -9.16 1.92
N ILE A 118 -6.14 -8.79 0.65
CA ILE A 118 -7.24 -8.71 -0.30
C ILE A 118 -7.03 -9.75 -1.39
N LEU A 119 -8.01 -10.65 -1.56
CA LEU A 119 -7.99 -11.67 -2.59
C LEU A 119 -9.00 -11.33 -3.67
N ILE A 120 -8.53 -11.08 -4.88
CA ILE A 120 -9.36 -10.84 -6.07
C ILE A 120 -9.45 -12.15 -6.86
N ARG A 121 -10.66 -12.61 -7.11
CA ARG A 121 -10.93 -13.71 -8.03
C ARG A 121 -11.54 -13.16 -9.30
N THR A 122 -11.00 -13.58 -10.46
CA THR A 122 -11.53 -13.21 -11.78
C THR A 122 -12.37 -14.33 -12.38
N LYS A 123 -13.14 -14.00 -13.41
CA LYS A 123 -13.90 -14.96 -14.21
C LYS A 123 -12.97 -15.94 -14.94
N PRO A 124 -13.45 -17.14 -15.34
CA PRO A 124 -12.65 -18.08 -16.13
C PRO A 124 -12.21 -17.47 -17.47
N PRO A 125 -11.06 -17.90 -18.01
CA PRO A 125 -10.57 -17.42 -19.30
C PRO A 125 -11.47 -17.87 -20.45
N LYS A 126 -11.58 -17.02 -21.49
CA LYS A 126 -12.28 -17.36 -22.73
C LYS A 126 -11.23 -17.76 -23.79
N GLY A 127 -11.19 -19.05 -24.17
CA GLY A 127 -10.49 -19.55 -25.35
C GLY A 127 -8.98 -19.30 -25.46
N ASP A 128 -8.40 -19.77 -26.56
CA ASP A 128 -7.04 -19.50 -27.02
C ASP A 128 -7.01 -18.28 -27.96
N GLY A 129 -5.85 -17.70 -28.21
CA GLY A 129 -5.62 -16.57 -29.10
C GLY A 129 -4.99 -15.37 -28.42
N PHE A 130 -4.98 -14.24 -29.12
CA PHE A 130 -4.50 -12.95 -28.62
C PHE A 130 -5.58 -12.23 -27.81
N SER A 131 -5.15 -11.60 -26.73
CA SER A 131 -5.96 -10.70 -25.91
C SER A 131 -5.12 -9.55 -25.40
N GLY A 132 -5.75 -8.44 -25.05
CA GLY A 132 -5.00 -7.31 -24.48
C GLY A 132 -5.86 -6.14 -24.06
N THR A 133 -5.20 -5.17 -23.43
CA THR A 133 -5.78 -3.92 -22.96
C THR A 133 -4.82 -2.78 -23.26
N ILE A 134 -5.34 -1.70 -23.80
CA ILE A 134 -4.63 -0.41 -23.94
C ILE A 134 -5.36 0.59 -23.07
N ARG A 135 -4.63 1.31 -22.22
CA ARG A 135 -5.17 2.34 -21.34
C ARG A 135 -4.35 3.63 -21.47
N ILE A 136 -5.05 4.74 -21.53
CA ILE A 136 -4.50 6.10 -21.62
C ILE A 136 -5.18 6.93 -20.55
N ASP A 137 -4.39 7.49 -19.63
CA ASP A 137 -4.83 8.40 -18.58
C ASP A 137 -4.20 9.76 -18.81
N ASN A 138 -5.02 10.81 -18.95
CA ASN A 138 -4.55 12.18 -19.10
C ASN A 138 -5.29 13.08 -18.11
N GLY A 139 -4.57 13.93 -17.39
CA GLY A 139 -5.20 14.77 -16.40
C GLY A 139 -4.32 15.88 -15.86
N PHE A 140 -4.89 16.60 -14.91
CA PHE A 140 -4.26 17.74 -14.24
C PHE A 140 -4.48 17.64 -12.74
N GLN A 141 -3.39 17.90 -12.01
CA GLN A 141 -3.41 18.23 -10.57
C GLN A 141 -2.40 19.36 -10.40
N HIS A 142 -2.80 20.59 -10.59
CA HIS A 142 -1.93 21.75 -10.79
C HIS A 142 -1.12 21.65 -12.09
N TYR A 143 -0.42 20.55 -12.35
CA TYR A 143 0.33 20.26 -13.57
C TYR A 143 -0.30 19.12 -14.37
N PHE A 144 0.07 19.04 -15.67
CA PHE A 144 -0.35 17.93 -16.52
C PHE A 144 0.33 16.63 -16.11
N ARG A 145 -0.44 15.54 -16.15
CA ARG A 145 0.03 14.18 -15.90
C ARG A 145 -0.56 13.22 -16.92
N THR A 146 0.24 12.25 -17.34
CA THR A 146 -0.20 11.19 -18.25
C THR A 146 0.28 9.83 -17.77
N GLY A 147 -0.57 8.84 -17.94
CA GLY A 147 -0.27 7.44 -17.70
C GLY A 147 -0.71 6.61 -18.89
N ASN A 148 0.16 5.76 -19.41
CA ASN A 148 -0.14 4.92 -20.56
C ASN A 148 0.26 3.49 -20.25
N SER A 149 -0.57 2.53 -20.59
CA SER A 149 -0.22 1.13 -20.43
C SER A 149 -0.77 0.25 -21.53
N ILE A 150 -0.03 -0.78 -21.86
CA ILE A 150 -0.41 -1.85 -22.76
C ILE A 150 -0.15 -3.20 -22.10
N ASP A 151 -1.14 -4.08 -22.12
CA ASP A 151 -1.06 -5.48 -21.72
C ASP A 151 -1.43 -6.34 -22.92
N VAL A 152 -0.57 -7.31 -23.26
CA VAL A 152 -0.80 -8.24 -24.37
C VAL A 152 -0.53 -9.65 -23.90
N LYS A 153 -1.42 -10.57 -24.27
CA LYS A 153 -1.31 -12.00 -23.97
C LYS A 153 -1.59 -12.83 -25.21
N TYR A 154 -0.80 -13.86 -25.37
CA TYR A 154 -1.03 -14.90 -26.37
C TYR A 154 -1.18 -16.25 -25.68
N ARG A 155 -2.25 -16.94 -25.98
CA ARG A 155 -2.58 -18.21 -25.37
C ARG A 155 -2.77 -19.29 -26.46
N THR A 156 -2.15 -20.42 -26.24
CA THR A 156 -2.37 -21.59 -27.07
C THR A 156 -2.26 -22.86 -26.23
N ARG A 157 -3.28 -23.69 -26.22
CA ARG A 157 -3.34 -24.94 -25.41
C ARG A 157 -2.94 -24.67 -23.94
N GLY A 158 -1.81 -25.29 -23.47
CA GLY A 158 -1.30 -25.10 -22.12
C GLY A 158 -0.44 -23.85 -21.93
N LEU A 159 0.09 -23.25 -23.01
CA LEU A 159 1.00 -22.11 -22.94
C LEU A 159 0.25 -20.77 -22.91
N GLU A 160 0.72 -19.86 -22.06
CA GLU A 160 0.37 -18.43 -22.10
C GLU A 160 1.68 -17.63 -22.06
N LEU A 161 1.84 -16.75 -23.05
CA LEU A 161 2.88 -15.71 -23.07
C LEU A 161 2.21 -14.39 -22.74
N PHE A 162 2.86 -13.56 -21.95
CA PHE A 162 2.34 -12.23 -21.62
C PHE A 162 3.45 -11.18 -21.60
N ALA A 163 3.09 -9.98 -22.01
CA ALA A 163 3.91 -8.79 -21.91
C ALA A 163 3.06 -7.62 -21.46
N ASN A 164 3.62 -6.80 -20.57
CA ASN A 164 3.02 -5.59 -20.07
C ASN A 164 4.05 -4.47 -20.11
N TYR A 165 3.62 -3.27 -20.49
CA TYR A 165 4.41 -2.06 -20.41
C TYR A 165 3.54 -0.93 -19.84
N GLY A 166 4.09 -0.20 -18.89
CA GLY A 166 3.47 0.97 -18.28
C GLY A 166 4.44 2.14 -18.26
N TRP A 167 3.94 3.32 -18.53
CA TRP A 167 4.66 4.59 -18.48
C TRP A 167 3.81 5.63 -17.78
N TRP A 168 4.37 6.27 -16.76
CA TRP A 168 3.77 7.35 -16.01
C TRP A 168 4.69 8.56 -16.03
N TYR A 169 4.14 9.72 -16.39
CA TYR A 169 4.87 10.98 -16.55
C TYR A 169 4.06 12.14 -16.00
N GLY A 170 4.70 13.04 -15.26
CA GLY A 170 4.05 14.25 -14.79
C GLY A 170 4.80 14.96 -13.69
N ASP A 171 4.21 16.06 -13.26
CA ASP A 171 4.70 16.88 -12.17
C ASP A 171 3.69 16.94 -11.03
N ASN A 172 4.18 17.07 -9.79
CA ASN A 172 3.40 17.40 -8.62
C ASN A 172 3.88 18.72 -8.01
N CYS A 173 2.98 19.42 -7.33
CA CYS A 173 3.28 20.54 -6.45
C CYS A 173 3.58 20.04 -5.05
N ASP A 174 4.61 20.57 -4.39
CA ASP A 174 4.94 20.31 -2.99
C ASP A 174 5.07 21.64 -2.24
N ASN A 175 3.98 22.05 -1.60
CA ASN A 175 3.91 23.29 -0.85
C ASN A 175 3.55 22.97 0.60
N ARG A 176 4.51 23.23 1.50
CA ARG A 176 4.36 22.96 2.93
C ARG A 176 4.98 24.07 3.74
N SER A 177 4.40 24.42 4.89
CA SER A 177 5.08 25.20 5.92
C SER A 177 5.38 24.33 7.14
N ASN A 178 6.53 24.56 7.74
CA ASN A 178 6.98 23.90 8.96
C ASN A 178 7.37 24.97 9.96
N GLU A 179 6.91 24.79 11.18
CA GLU A 179 7.34 25.57 12.34
C GLU A 179 7.94 24.58 13.35
N MET A 180 9.19 24.77 13.70
CA MET A 180 9.91 23.91 14.63
C MET A 180 10.36 24.73 15.83
N THR A 181 10.03 24.26 17.02
CA THR A 181 10.49 24.83 18.28
C THR A 181 11.40 23.81 18.96
N THR A 182 12.67 24.19 19.19
CA THR A 182 13.66 23.35 19.88
C THR A 182 14.05 24.02 21.19
N THR A 183 13.86 23.32 22.31
CA THR A 183 14.25 23.81 23.65
C THR A 183 15.56 23.16 24.07
N THR A 184 16.58 23.94 24.32
CA THR A 184 17.92 23.50 24.76
C THR A 184 18.26 24.11 26.13
N SER A 185 19.39 23.73 26.68
CA SER A 185 19.93 24.36 27.90
C SER A 185 20.34 25.83 27.72
N THR A 186 20.61 26.24 26.46
CA THR A 186 21.06 27.60 26.12
C THR A 186 19.91 28.52 25.67
N GLY A 187 18.71 27.97 25.43
CA GLY A 187 17.55 28.76 25.06
C GLY A 187 16.57 28.03 24.19
N THR A 188 15.59 28.75 23.66
CA THR A 188 14.59 28.25 22.73
C THR A 188 14.87 28.76 21.33
N TYR A 189 15.06 27.83 20.40
CA TYR A 189 15.18 28.10 18.96
C TYR A 189 13.85 27.86 18.27
N ASN A 190 13.39 28.84 17.51
CA ASN A 190 12.25 28.71 16.63
C ASN A 190 12.71 28.83 15.18
N GLN A 191 12.37 27.84 14.37
CA GLN A 191 12.64 27.82 12.94
C GLN A 191 11.31 27.74 12.19
N ALA A 192 11.06 28.70 11.30
CA ALA A 192 9.94 28.63 10.36
C ALA A 192 10.50 28.55 8.93
N PHE A 193 10.02 27.59 8.17
CA PHE A 193 10.41 27.45 6.77
C PHE A 193 9.25 26.96 5.91
N GLN A 194 9.23 27.41 4.67
CA GLN A 194 8.21 27.04 3.70
C GLN A 194 8.86 26.35 2.51
N THR A 195 8.46 25.12 2.22
CA THR A 195 8.82 24.45 0.97
C THR A 195 7.88 24.90 -0.12
N ILE A 196 8.39 25.47 -1.21
CA ILE A 196 7.65 25.81 -2.43
C ILE A 196 8.34 25.05 -3.56
N GLY A 197 7.79 23.91 -3.93
CA GLY A 197 8.49 22.96 -4.77
C GLY A 197 7.65 22.31 -5.86
N LYS A 198 8.38 21.76 -6.83
CA LYS A 198 7.89 20.98 -7.93
C LYS A 198 8.61 19.63 -7.96
N GLN A 199 7.85 18.55 -8.08
CA GLN A 199 8.38 17.19 -8.18
C GLN A 199 7.99 16.59 -9.52
N PHE A 200 8.99 16.22 -10.30
CA PHE A 200 8.87 15.56 -11.59
C PHE A 200 9.00 14.05 -11.45
N TYR A 201 8.15 13.31 -12.14
CA TYR A 201 8.16 11.85 -12.22
C TYR A 201 8.22 11.36 -13.65
N ASN A 202 9.04 10.37 -13.90
CA ASN A 202 9.07 9.60 -15.13
C ASN A 202 9.35 8.14 -14.79
N ASP A 203 8.28 7.37 -14.70
CA ASP A 203 8.30 5.98 -14.25
C ASP A 203 7.92 5.05 -15.40
N MET A 204 8.76 4.06 -15.68
CA MET A 204 8.54 3.05 -16.70
C MET A 204 8.65 1.68 -16.07
N THR A 205 7.72 0.80 -16.41
CA THR A 205 7.75 -0.61 -15.99
C THR A 205 7.46 -1.51 -17.18
N GLY A 206 8.36 -2.45 -17.44
CA GLY A 206 8.18 -3.50 -18.44
C GLY A 206 8.17 -4.87 -17.76
N LYS A 207 7.29 -5.78 -18.20
CA LYS A 207 7.16 -7.13 -17.66
C LYS A 207 6.91 -8.09 -18.81
N ILE A 208 7.66 -9.18 -18.87
CA ILE A 208 7.44 -10.27 -19.81
C ILE A 208 7.50 -11.60 -19.08
N GLY A 209 6.73 -12.56 -19.52
CA GLY A 209 6.74 -13.87 -18.87
C GLY A 209 5.91 -14.91 -19.60
N PHE A 210 5.91 -16.09 -19.02
CA PHE A 210 5.12 -17.21 -19.49
C PHE A 210 4.52 -18.01 -18.33
N SER A 211 3.47 -18.74 -18.65
CA SER A 211 2.90 -19.80 -17.81
C SER A 211 2.62 -20.99 -18.70
N TYR A 212 2.99 -22.18 -18.25
CA TYR A 212 2.73 -23.43 -18.96
C TYR A 212 2.02 -24.44 -18.06
N MET A 213 0.85 -24.86 -18.48
CA MET A 213 0.06 -25.91 -17.84
C MET A 213 0.34 -27.24 -18.52
N PHE A 214 1.06 -28.14 -17.85
CA PHE A 214 1.26 -29.52 -18.37
C PHE A 214 -0.08 -30.27 -18.46
N ASN A 215 -0.94 -30.02 -17.49
CA ASN A 215 -2.30 -30.53 -17.37
C ASN A 215 -3.07 -29.65 -16.36
N ASP A 216 -4.31 -30.00 -16.04
CA ASP A 216 -5.15 -29.24 -15.12
C ASP A 216 -4.61 -29.17 -13.67
N ARG A 217 -3.62 -30.04 -13.34
CA ARG A 217 -3.08 -30.19 -11.99
C ARG A 217 -1.68 -29.62 -11.82
N HIS A 218 -0.95 -29.40 -12.90
CA HIS A 218 0.47 -28.99 -12.83
C HIS A 218 0.75 -27.83 -13.76
N SER A 219 1.37 -26.79 -13.23
CA SER A 219 1.79 -25.61 -13.97
C SER A 219 3.13 -25.07 -13.47
N ILE A 220 3.91 -24.51 -14.40
CA ILE A 220 5.09 -23.73 -14.13
C ILE A 220 4.94 -22.37 -14.79
N GLY A 221 5.73 -21.41 -14.35
CA GLY A 221 5.87 -20.14 -15.06
C GLY A 221 6.99 -19.32 -14.48
N ALA A 222 7.41 -18.36 -15.29
CA ALA A 222 8.39 -17.38 -14.88
C ALA A 222 8.05 -16.01 -15.50
N TYR A 223 8.46 -14.94 -14.84
CA TYR A 223 8.49 -13.63 -15.45
C TYR A 223 9.71 -12.83 -15.01
N TYR A 224 10.09 -11.92 -15.87
CA TYR A 224 11.04 -10.86 -15.61
C TYR A 224 10.34 -9.52 -15.68
N GLN A 225 10.61 -8.67 -14.68
CA GLN A 225 10.13 -7.30 -14.62
C GLN A 225 11.30 -6.35 -14.49
N ASN A 226 11.25 -5.27 -15.24
CA ASN A 226 12.19 -4.18 -15.18
C ASN A 226 11.45 -2.87 -14.90
N SER A 227 11.94 -2.07 -13.95
CA SER A 227 11.35 -0.76 -13.64
C SER A 227 12.43 0.31 -13.62
N TRP A 228 12.16 1.44 -14.26
CA TRP A 228 13.00 2.64 -14.29
C TRP A 228 12.22 3.79 -13.70
N ASN A 229 12.81 4.42 -12.69
CA ASN A 229 12.20 5.55 -12.03
C ASN A 229 13.19 6.71 -12.06
N ARG A 230 12.75 7.85 -12.56
CA ARG A 230 13.53 9.09 -12.56
C ARG A 230 12.70 10.18 -11.93
N HIS A 231 13.15 10.61 -10.76
CA HIS A 231 12.50 11.69 -10.02
C HIS A 231 13.44 12.87 -9.91
N HIS A 232 12.88 14.05 -10.01
CA HIS A 232 13.60 15.30 -9.88
C HIS A 232 12.72 16.28 -9.11
N SER A 233 13.19 16.81 -7.99
CA SER A 233 12.49 17.86 -7.28
C SER A 233 13.34 19.12 -7.23
N THR A 234 12.69 20.25 -7.46
CA THR A 234 13.28 21.58 -7.31
C THR A 234 12.36 22.42 -6.46
N GLY A 235 12.92 23.30 -5.68
CA GLY A 235 12.12 24.21 -4.87
C GLY A 235 12.99 25.21 -4.13
N THR A 236 12.34 26.27 -3.67
CA THR A 236 12.92 27.28 -2.78
C THR A 236 12.35 27.10 -1.39
N ILE A 237 13.18 27.22 -0.36
CA ILE A 237 12.84 27.07 1.04
C ILE A 237 13.27 28.34 1.79
N PRO A 238 12.45 29.40 1.78
CA PRO A 238 12.65 30.54 2.65
C PRO A 238 12.55 30.10 4.12
N SER A 239 13.50 30.52 4.92
CA SER A 239 13.69 30.11 6.31
C SER A 239 14.02 31.30 7.20
N GLU A 240 13.41 31.32 8.38
CA GLU A 240 13.68 32.30 9.44
C GLU A 240 14.01 31.55 10.73
N VAL A 241 15.01 32.03 11.43
CA VAL A 241 15.52 31.44 12.69
C VAL A 241 15.55 32.46 13.78
N TRP A 242 14.91 32.16 14.90
CA TRP A 242 14.91 32.97 16.10
C TRP A 242 15.54 32.24 17.30
N GLN A 243 16.27 32.94 18.10
CA GLN A 243 16.74 32.47 19.40
C GLN A 243 16.16 33.36 20.50
N ASN A 244 15.43 32.76 21.45
CA ASN A 244 14.75 33.46 22.54
C ASN A 244 13.88 34.65 22.07
N GLY A 245 13.26 34.52 20.89
CA GLY A 245 12.40 35.55 20.28
C GLY A 245 13.13 36.62 19.49
N ILE A 246 14.44 36.55 19.35
CA ILE A 246 15.27 37.45 18.53
C ILE A 246 15.60 36.75 17.21
N LEU A 247 15.32 37.41 16.07
CA LEU A 247 15.71 36.92 14.76
C LEU A 247 17.24 36.90 14.66
N ILE A 248 17.81 35.70 14.39
CA ILE A 248 19.27 35.50 14.33
C ILE A 248 19.75 35.16 12.92
N ASP A 249 18.85 34.62 12.05
CA ASP A 249 19.17 34.40 10.65
C ASP A 249 17.89 34.37 9.81
N CYS A 250 18.04 34.77 8.53
CA CYS A 250 17.03 34.65 7.50
C CYS A 250 17.77 34.23 6.22
N TYR A 251 17.34 33.13 5.61
CA TYR A 251 18.01 32.57 4.44
C TYR A 251 17.05 31.88 3.47
N ASP A 252 17.37 31.91 2.19
CA ASP A 252 16.71 31.18 1.15
C ASP A 252 17.57 29.99 0.73
N SER A 253 16.98 28.79 0.66
CA SER A 253 17.64 27.59 0.14
C SER A 253 17.02 27.20 -1.19
N ASP A 254 17.81 27.24 -2.28
CA ASP A 254 17.43 26.66 -3.57
C ASP A 254 17.85 25.19 -3.63
N VAL A 255 16.85 24.30 -3.63
CA VAL A 255 17.07 22.86 -3.54
C VAL A 255 16.81 22.18 -4.89
N ASN A 256 17.74 21.29 -5.28
CA ASN A 256 17.68 20.50 -6.49
C ASN A 256 18.04 19.04 -6.19
N ASN A 257 17.02 18.20 -6.05
CA ASN A 257 17.19 16.78 -5.75
C ASN A 257 16.95 15.94 -7.00
N ARG A 258 17.88 15.04 -7.31
CA ARG A 258 17.80 14.11 -8.44
C ARG A 258 17.92 12.68 -7.95
N SER A 259 16.86 11.95 -8.01
CA SER A 259 16.86 10.51 -7.75
C SER A 259 16.78 9.75 -9.08
N THR A 260 17.76 8.88 -9.31
CA THR A 260 17.82 8.02 -10.47
C THR A 260 17.92 6.59 -9.97
N ALA A 261 16.83 5.84 -10.06
CA ALA A 261 16.90 4.39 -9.95
C ALA A 261 17.41 3.86 -11.28
N LEU A 262 18.61 3.27 -11.27
CA LEU A 262 19.05 2.38 -12.33
C LEU A 262 18.07 1.21 -12.40
N PRO A 263 17.97 0.48 -13.54
CA PRO A 263 16.91 -0.51 -13.71
C PRO A 263 16.76 -1.43 -12.51
N ARG A 264 15.54 -1.46 -11.93
CA ARG A 264 15.18 -2.42 -10.89
C ARG A 264 14.76 -3.71 -11.58
N HIS A 265 15.54 -4.77 -11.39
CA HIS A 265 15.32 -6.07 -11.98
C HIS A 265 14.63 -6.99 -10.97
N TYR A 266 13.61 -7.68 -11.42
CA TYR A 266 12.91 -8.66 -10.62
C TYR A 266 12.57 -9.89 -11.46
N VAL A 267 12.88 -11.07 -10.93
CA VAL A 267 12.56 -12.38 -11.53
C VAL A 267 11.72 -13.16 -10.54
N ASN A 268 10.65 -13.76 -11.01
CA ASN A 268 9.88 -14.75 -10.25
C ASN A 268 9.80 -16.04 -11.05
N LEU A 269 9.96 -17.16 -10.36
CA LEU A 269 9.73 -18.51 -10.85
C LEU A 269 8.70 -19.18 -9.94
N TYR A 270 7.74 -19.93 -10.48
CA TYR A 270 6.82 -20.72 -9.69
C TYR A 270 6.58 -22.12 -10.25
N TYR A 271 6.26 -23.04 -9.35
CA TYR A 271 5.62 -24.31 -9.66
C TYR A 271 4.37 -24.46 -8.78
N ASN A 272 3.24 -24.81 -9.39
CA ASN A 272 2.02 -25.14 -8.70
C ASN A 272 1.53 -26.50 -9.17
N GLY A 273 1.35 -27.45 -8.24
CA GLY A 273 1.06 -28.83 -8.56
C GLY A 273 0.11 -29.50 -7.57
N GLN A 274 -0.52 -30.61 -8.03
CA GLN A 274 -1.37 -31.46 -7.22
C GLN A 274 -1.03 -32.92 -7.42
N ALA A 275 -0.40 -33.55 -6.42
CA ALA A 275 -0.08 -34.97 -6.39
C ALA A 275 -1.11 -35.71 -5.52
N GLY A 276 -2.08 -36.36 -6.16
CA GLY A 276 -3.22 -36.96 -5.46
C GLY A 276 -4.03 -35.88 -4.71
N LYS A 277 -4.05 -35.94 -3.37
CA LYS A 277 -4.71 -34.96 -2.51
C LYS A 277 -3.77 -33.86 -2.02
N LEU A 278 -2.45 -34.02 -2.23
CA LEU A 278 -1.45 -33.05 -1.82
C LEU A 278 -1.35 -31.93 -2.83
N SER A 279 -1.55 -30.69 -2.43
CA SER A 279 -1.25 -29.49 -3.24
C SER A 279 0.12 -28.93 -2.87
N ILE A 280 0.88 -28.55 -3.87
CA ILE A 280 2.25 -28.01 -3.74
C ILE A 280 2.25 -26.64 -4.43
N ASP A 281 2.78 -25.63 -3.73
CA ASP A 281 3.02 -24.27 -4.25
C ASP A 281 4.46 -23.89 -3.92
N PHE A 282 5.32 -23.77 -4.94
CA PHE A 282 6.69 -23.34 -4.80
C PHE A 282 6.90 -22.04 -5.56
N ASN A 283 7.63 -21.10 -4.96
CA ASN A 283 8.01 -19.83 -5.57
C ASN A 283 9.46 -19.52 -5.25
N ALA A 284 10.18 -18.92 -6.21
CA ALA A 284 11.51 -18.38 -6.02
C ALA A 284 11.59 -16.99 -6.67
N ASP A 285 12.13 -16.04 -5.94
CA ASP A 285 12.22 -14.63 -6.32
C ASP A 285 13.66 -14.13 -6.24
N TYR A 286 14.07 -13.34 -7.22
CA TYR A 286 15.32 -12.62 -7.20
C TYR A 286 15.11 -11.15 -7.58
N LEU A 287 15.56 -10.23 -6.73
CA LEU A 287 15.48 -8.78 -6.91
C LEU A 287 16.89 -8.18 -6.80
N TRP A 288 17.24 -7.29 -7.73
CA TRP A 288 18.44 -6.46 -7.61
C TRP A 288 18.23 -5.10 -8.25
N TYR A 289 18.78 -4.09 -7.64
CA TYR A 289 18.80 -2.74 -8.20
C TYR A 289 19.85 -1.86 -7.52
N LYS A 290 20.15 -0.74 -8.18
CA LYS A 290 21.00 0.33 -7.69
C LYS A 290 20.20 1.64 -7.80
N SER A 291 20.27 2.50 -6.78
CA SER A 291 19.75 3.86 -6.86
C SER A 291 20.83 4.87 -6.51
N ARG A 292 20.70 6.06 -7.07
CA ARG A 292 21.56 7.20 -6.82
C ARG A 292 20.70 8.42 -6.56
N GLU A 293 20.94 9.07 -5.46
CA GLU A 293 20.29 10.33 -5.10
C GLU A 293 21.33 11.40 -4.89
N LEU A 294 21.20 12.49 -5.62
CA LEU A 294 22.03 13.69 -5.51
C LEU A 294 21.14 14.83 -5.02
N SER A 295 21.51 15.44 -3.91
CA SER A 295 20.87 16.66 -3.40
C SER A 295 21.84 17.81 -3.44
N LEU A 296 21.39 18.92 -4.00
CA LEU A 296 22.09 20.19 -4.05
C LEU A 296 21.23 21.22 -3.34
N SER A 297 21.79 21.96 -2.39
CA SER A 297 21.13 23.06 -1.70
C SER A 297 22.07 24.26 -1.68
N ASP A 298 21.67 25.33 -2.38
CA ASP A 298 22.37 26.60 -2.35
C ASP A 298 21.64 27.55 -1.39
N GLU A 299 22.29 27.95 -0.32
CA GLU A 299 21.69 28.71 0.77
C GLU A 299 22.31 30.12 0.82
N LEU A 300 21.47 31.13 0.60
CA LEU A 300 21.82 32.53 0.65
C LEU A 300 21.28 33.14 1.95
N SER A 301 22.18 33.56 2.84
CA SER A 301 21.84 34.14 4.15
C SER A 301 21.90 35.65 4.11
N GLU A 302 20.92 36.30 4.75
CA GLU A 302 20.94 37.77 4.93
C GLU A 302 21.80 38.22 6.14
N MET A 303 22.01 37.32 7.11
CA MET A 303 22.62 37.65 8.40
C MET A 303 23.84 36.79 8.73
N GLY A 304 24.03 35.67 8.04
CA GLY A 304 25.12 34.71 8.22
C GLY A 304 25.95 34.53 6.93
N GLU A 305 26.65 33.40 6.85
CA GLU A 305 27.42 33.03 5.66
C GLU A 305 26.57 32.24 4.66
N ASP A 306 26.78 32.52 3.38
CA ASP A 306 26.24 31.69 2.29
C ASP A 306 26.89 30.31 2.31
N ARG A 307 26.12 29.27 1.92
CA ARG A 307 26.68 27.94 1.87
C ARG A 307 26.05 27.08 0.79
N THR A 308 26.84 26.22 0.16
CA THR A 308 26.37 25.19 -0.76
C THR A 308 26.54 23.81 -0.14
N VAL A 309 25.45 23.06 -0.03
CA VAL A 309 25.45 21.69 0.50
C VAL A 309 25.18 20.71 -0.63
N ASN A 310 26.09 19.76 -0.79
CA ASN A 310 25.99 18.69 -1.78
C ASN A 310 26.03 17.36 -1.05
N THR A 311 25.00 16.53 -1.24
CA THR A 311 25.00 15.17 -0.72
C THR A 311 24.75 14.16 -1.83
N LEU A 312 25.39 13.00 -1.72
CA LEU A 312 25.24 11.89 -2.64
C LEU A 312 24.99 10.61 -1.86
N SER A 313 23.87 9.96 -2.13
CA SER A 313 23.52 8.62 -1.62
C SER A 313 23.50 7.60 -2.76
N ILE A 314 24.20 6.49 -2.57
CA ILE A 314 24.22 5.37 -3.52
C ILE A 314 23.81 4.11 -2.78
N ASN A 315 22.68 3.53 -3.20
CA ASN A 315 22.14 2.31 -2.61
C ASN A 315 22.25 1.14 -3.57
N HIS A 316 22.72 -0.02 -3.07
CA HIS A 316 22.71 -1.29 -3.79
C HIS A 316 21.90 -2.29 -3.00
N ASN A 317 20.90 -2.88 -3.64
CA ASN A 317 19.97 -3.81 -3.01
C ASN A 317 19.91 -5.12 -3.77
N ARG A 318 19.98 -6.24 -3.03
CA ARG A 318 19.80 -7.60 -3.56
C ARG A 318 18.97 -8.42 -2.60
N MET A 319 18.10 -9.25 -3.15
CA MET A 319 17.30 -10.19 -2.37
C MET A 319 17.13 -11.48 -3.17
N PHE A 320 17.35 -12.61 -2.51
CA PHE A 320 16.86 -13.91 -2.93
C PHE A 320 15.84 -14.41 -1.93
N ALA A 321 14.78 -15.04 -2.42
CA ALA A 321 13.79 -15.66 -1.57
C ALA A 321 13.21 -16.90 -2.22
N GLU A 322 12.89 -17.91 -1.40
CA GLU A 322 12.12 -19.08 -1.82
C GLU A 322 11.04 -19.38 -0.79
N LYS A 323 9.94 -19.97 -1.26
CA LYS A 323 8.81 -20.35 -0.44
C LYS A 323 8.19 -21.64 -0.97
N LEU A 324 8.04 -22.63 -0.10
CA LEU A 324 7.32 -23.87 -0.37
C LEU A 324 6.11 -23.98 0.56
N VAL A 325 4.95 -24.21 0.00
CA VAL A 325 3.72 -24.47 0.74
C VAL A 325 3.10 -25.77 0.28
N VAL A 326 2.80 -26.65 1.22
CA VAL A 326 2.07 -27.90 0.97
C VAL A 326 0.75 -27.89 1.71
N SER A 327 -0.31 -28.38 1.06
CA SER A 327 -1.64 -28.47 1.67
C SER A 327 -2.26 -29.82 1.39
N HIS A 328 -2.93 -30.36 2.39
CA HIS A 328 -3.63 -31.65 2.29
C HIS A 328 -5.03 -31.53 2.93
N PRO A 329 -6.09 -32.07 2.32
CA PRO A 329 -7.36 -32.21 3.00
C PRO A 329 -7.20 -33.09 4.24
N LEU A 330 -7.71 -32.64 5.37
CA LEU A 330 -7.65 -33.36 6.65
C LEU A 330 -9.02 -33.28 7.32
N TRP A 331 -9.63 -34.43 7.60
CA TRP A 331 -10.98 -34.57 8.16
C TRP A 331 -12.00 -33.71 7.41
N HIS A 332 -12.63 -32.74 8.06
CA HIS A 332 -13.61 -31.82 7.46
C HIS A 332 -12.99 -30.46 7.08
N GLY A 333 -11.70 -30.42 6.83
CA GLY A 333 -10.99 -29.20 6.56
C GLY A 333 -9.67 -29.43 5.81
N ARG A 334 -8.64 -28.67 6.19
CA ARG A 334 -7.35 -28.65 5.53
C ARG A 334 -6.22 -28.48 6.53
N LEU A 335 -5.14 -29.21 6.34
CA LEU A 335 -3.81 -28.98 6.91
C LEU A 335 -2.96 -28.27 5.86
N GLN A 336 -2.24 -27.27 6.26
CA GLN A 336 -1.27 -26.54 5.45
C GLN A 336 0.02 -26.37 6.24
N ALA A 337 1.16 -26.63 5.62
CA ALA A 337 2.47 -26.39 6.20
C ALA A 337 3.38 -25.80 5.13
N GLY A 338 4.40 -25.07 5.53
CA GLY A 338 5.33 -24.49 4.59
C GLY A 338 6.56 -23.91 5.25
N GLU A 339 7.52 -23.57 4.39
CA GLU A 339 8.74 -22.87 4.74
C GLU A 339 8.94 -21.67 3.83
N GLU A 340 9.75 -20.71 4.28
CA GLU A 340 10.16 -19.54 3.52
C GLU A 340 11.59 -19.17 3.94
N TYR A 341 12.51 -19.09 2.99
CA TYR A 341 13.86 -18.58 3.19
C TYR A 341 14.05 -17.28 2.45
N THR A 342 14.64 -16.28 3.09
CA THR A 342 15.00 -15.02 2.45
C THR A 342 16.42 -14.61 2.85
N CYS A 343 17.16 -14.06 1.89
CA CYS A 343 18.47 -13.48 2.09
C CYS A 343 18.53 -12.13 1.38
N THR A 344 18.85 -11.08 2.13
CA THR A 344 18.92 -9.71 1.63
C THR A 344 20.29 -9.10 1.90
N ARG A 345 20.74 -8.26 0.99
CA ARG A 345 21.91 -7.39 1.19
C ARG A 345 21.56 -6.00 0.71
N THR A 346 21.70 -5.03 1.60
CA THR A 346 21.53 -3.60 1.32
C THR A 346 22.82 -2.88 1.69
N THR A 347 23.35 -2.06 0.78
CA THR A 347 24.47 -1.16 1.06
C THR A 347 24.06 0.26 0.76
N ASN A 348 24.45 1.20 1.62
CA ASN A 348 24.31 2.64 1.40
C ASN A 348 25.68 3.31 1.56
N ILE A 349 26.13 3.97 0.51
CA ILE A 349 27.30 4.86 0.54
C ILE A 349 26.75 6.28 0.47
N PHE A 350 27.03 7.05 1.52
CA PHE A 350 26.59 8.44 1.65
C PHE A 350 27.80 9.35 1.82
N THR A 351 27.84 10.45 1.06
CA THR A 351 28.88 11.46 1.15
C THR A 351 28.28 12.86 1.17
N ALA A 352 28.89 13.78 1.92
CA ALA A 352 28.52 15.19 2.00
C ALA A 352 29.77 16.08 1.94
N ASN A 353 29.59 17.33 1.49
CA ASN A 353 30.68 18.32 1.46
C ASN A 353 30.73 19.18 2.71
N ILE A 354 29.97 18.88 3.74
CA ILE A 354 29.93 19.64 5.03
C ILE A 354 30.32 18.75 6.19
N THR A 355 30.97 19.32 7.19
CA THR A 355 31.54 18.60 8.35
C THR A 355 30.50 18.12 9.33
N GLU A 356 29.32 18.75 9.38
CA GLU A 356 28.18 18.37 10.24
C GLU A 356 27.53 17.05 9.81
N VAL A 357 27.81 16.63 8.59
CA VAL A 357 27.26 15.40 8.01
C VAL A 357 28.41 14.47 7.62
N PRO A 358 28.74 13.48 8.45
CA PRO A 358 29.83 12.55 8.17
C PRO A 358 29.51 11.61 6.99
N ASP A 359 30.53 11.26 6.23
CA ASP A 359 30.45 10.19 5.23
C ASP A 359 30.09 8.86 5.89
N ALA A 360 29.29 8.04 5.21
CA ALA A 360 28.90 6.72 5.68
C ALA A 360 29.04 5.67 4.58
N ASP A 361 29.46 4.46 4.99
CA ASP A 361 29.44 3.25 4.18
C ASP A 361 28.83 2.14 5.06
N ASN A 362 27.50 1.96 4.92
CA ASN A 362 26.70 1.06 5.73
C ASN A 362 26.26 -0.14 4.89
N ARG A 363 26.33 -1.34 5.48
CA ARG A 363 25.80 -2.55 4.87
C ARG A 363 24.98 -3.35 5.88
N VAL A 364 23.86 -3.84 5.42
CA VAL A 364 23.00 -4.78 6.13
C VAL A 364 22.94 -6.09 5.35
N ASP A 365 23.34 -7.19 6.00
CA ASP A 365 23.08 -8.54 5.55
C ASP A 365 22.03 -9.16 6.48
N GLU A 366 20.89 -9.59 5.94
CA GLU A 366 19.82 -10.21 6.72
C GLU A 366 19.41 -11.54 6.09
N SER A 367 19.33 -12.59 6.91
CA SER A 367 18.72 -13.87 6.53
C SER A 367 17.51 -14.16 7.43
N ASN A 368 16.46 -14.73 6.87
CA ASN A 368 15.27 -15.13 7.58
C ASN A 368 14.85 -16.54 7.13
N VAL A 369 14.79 -17.46 8.08
CA VAL A 369 14.23 -18.81 7.90
C VAL A 369 12.91 -18.86 8.65
N ALA A 370 11.83 -19.15 7.95
CA ALA A 370 10.50 -19.25 8.52
C ALA A 370 9.86 -20.60 8.22
N ALA A 371 9.16 -21.16 9.20
CA ALA A 371 8.33 -22.36 9.04
C ALA A 371 6.97 -22.12 9.65
N PHE A 372 5.91 -22.69 9.07
CA PHE A 372 4.57 -22.57 9.61
C PHE A 372 3.74 -23.85 9.43
N VAL A 373 2.75 -23.98 10.31
CA VAL A 373 1.67 -24.98 10.19
C VAL A 373 0.34 -24.30 10.50
N GLU A 374 -0.68 -24.63 9.72
CA GLU A 374 -2.06 -24.14 9.91
C GLU A 374 -3.06 -25.27 9.67
N ILE A 375 -4.00 -25.43 10.59
CA ILE A 375 -5.11 -26.39 10.49
C ILE A 375 -6.41 -25.59 10.50
N ALA A 376 -7.22 -25.77 9.47
CA ALA A 376 -8.57 -25.20 9.39
C ALA A 376 -9.59 -26.35 9.32
N GLN A 377 -10.59 -26.34 10.22
CA GLN A 377 -11.59 -27.40 10.38
C GLN A 377 -13.00 -26.83 10.52
N GLN A 378 -13.97 -27.54 9.97
CA GLN A 378 -15.38 -27.30 10.24
C GLN A 378 -15.86 -28.29 11.33
N LEU A 379 -16.20 -27.76 12.50
CA LEU A 379 -16.71 -28.51 13.65
C LEU A 379 -18.16 -28.09 13.91
N GLY A 380 -19.08 -28.89 13.36
CA GLY A 380 -20.51 -28.54 13.39
C GLY A 380 -20.78 -27.19 12.73
N ARG A 381 -21.29 -26.22 13.49
CA ARG A 381 -21.55 -24.84 13.02
C ARG A 381 -20.33 -23.89 13.09
N PHE A 382 -19.22 -24.35 13.68
CA PHE A 382 -18.02 -23.54 13.85
C PHE A 382 -16.99 -23.87 12.77
N ASN A 383 -16.38 -22.84 12.19
CA ASN A 383 -15.16 -22.93 11.40
C ASN A 383 -14.01 -22.46 12.28
N ILE A 384 -13.05 -23.33 12.56
CA ILE A 384 -11.93 -23.07 13.45
C ILE A 384 -10.63 -23.20 12.66
N GLY A 385 -9.81 -22.18 12.71
CA GLY A 385 -8.45 -22.16 12.17
C GLY A 385 -7.44 -21.91 13.27
N VAL A 386 -6.40 -22.73 13.35
CA VAL A 386 -5.28 -22.58 14.28
C VAL A 386 -3.99 -22.64 13.48
N GLY A 387 -3.13 -21.68 13.67
CA GLY A 387 -1.84 -21.63 12.99
C GLY A 387 -0.71 -21.19 13.93
N LEU A 388 0.49 -21.65 13.61
CA LEU A 388 1.72 -21.24 14.28
C LEU A 388 2.79 -21.03 13.23
N ARG A 389 3.46 -19.89 13.27
CA ARG A 389 4.63 -19.56 12.46
C ARG A 389 5.82 -19.29 13.37
N TYR A 390 6.95 -19.87 13.04
CA TYR A 390 8.26 -19.59 13.62
C TYR A 390 9.12 -18.84 12.62
N GLU A 391 9.88 -17.86 13.07
CA GLU A 391 10.86 -17.13 12.26
C GLU A 391 12.18 -16.99 13.03
N HIS A 392 13.26 -17.41 12.38
CA HIS A 392 14.63 -17.17 12.80
C HIS A 392 15.27 -16.16 11.87
N VAL A 393 15.73 -15.03 12.43
CA VAL A 393 16.30 -13.93 11.69
C VAL A 393 17.68 -13.62 12.20
N GLU A 394 18.67 -13.63 11.30
CA GLU A 394 20.00 -13.11 11.54
C GLU A 394 20.17 -11.78 10.81
N PHE A 395 20.51 -10.74 11.55
CA PHE A 395 20.72 -9.38 11.07
C PHE A 395 22.14 -8.94 11.41
N ASN A 396 22.97 -8.71 10.41
CA ASN A 396 24.35 -8.28 10.53
C ASN A 396 24.52 -6.87 9.97
N TYR A 397 24.96 -5.93 10.82
CA TYR A 397 25.20 -4.54 10.44
C TYR A 397 26.69 -4.27 10.34
N TYR A 398 27.10 -3.70 9.21
CA TYR A 398 28.47 -3.31 8.95
C TYR A 398 28.54 -1.80 8.73
N GLU A 399 29.54 -1.15 9.33
CA GLU A 399 29.86 0.24 9.14
C GLU A 399 31.32 0.35 8.71
N MET A 400 31.58 1.08 7.61
CA MET A 400 32.93 1.17 7.00
C MET A 400 33.61 -0.19 6.81
N GLY A 401 32.83 -1.20 6.36
CA GLY A 401 33.28 -2.56 6.15
C GLY A 401 33.48 -3.43 7.40
N GLN A 402 33.33 -2.89 8.60
CA GLN A 402 33.49 -3.61 9.87
C GLN A 402 32.16 -4.03 10.45
N LEU A 403 32.05 -5.29 10.89
CA LEU A 403 30.88 -5.79 11.61
C LEU A 403 30.73 -5.06 12.94
N ARG A 404 29.53 -4.59 13.23
CA ARG A 404 29.17 -3.92 14.48
C ARG A 404 28.29 -4.85 15.32
N ASP A 405 28.90 -5.51 16.31
CA ASP A 405 28.20 -6.48 17.18
C ASP A 405 27.03 -5.82 17.95
N GLY A 406 27.16 -4.57 18.37
CA GLY A 406 26.12 -3.84 19.10
C GLY A 406 24.84 -3.61 18.28
N GLN A 407 24.95 -3.47 16.95
CA GLN A 407 23.84 -3.29 16.03
C GLN A 407 23.36 -4.62 15.42
N SER A 408 24.23 -5.64 15.38
CA SER A 408 23.90 -6.96 14.83
C SER A 408 23.03 -7.75 15.83
N LYS A 409 22.07 -8.53 15.35
CA LYS A 409 21.06 -9.17 16.17
C LYS A 409 20.57 -10.48 15.59
N THR A 410 20.21 -11.41 16.45
CA THR A 410 19.48 -12.63 16.11
C THR A 410 18.14 -12.62 16.82
N TYR A 411 17.08 -13.03 16.12
CA TYR A 411 15.73 -13.09 16.66
C TYR A 411 15.11 -14.46 16.40
N ASP A 412 14.53 -15.04 17.46
CA ASP A 412 13.67 -16.21 17.40
C ASP A 412 12.28 -15.83 17.87
N ASN A 413 11.28 -15.97 17.00
CA ASN A 413 9.93 -15.53 17.31
C ASN A 413 8.88 -16.55 16.88
N LEU A 414 7.85 -16.69 17.71
CA LEU A 414 6.65 -17.48 17.42
C LEU A 414 5.46 -16.55 17.22
N PHE A 415 4.69 -16.81 16.18
CA PHE A 415 3.52 -16.04 15.78
C PHE A 415 2.29 -16.94 15.72
N PRO A 416 1.51 -17.05 16.82
CA PRO A 416 0.28 -17.81 16.83
C PRO A 416 -0.86 -17.09 16.12
N SER A 417 -1.78 -17.85 15.55
CA SER A 417 -3.05 -17.37 15.02
C SER A 417 -4.19 -18.30 15.38
N LEU A 418 -5.33 -17.72 15.75
CA LEU A 418 -6.58 -18.42 16.02
C LEU A 418 -7.72 -17.68 15.35
N ASN A 419 -8.60 -18.41 14.71
CA ASN A 419 -9.79 -17.89 14.00
C ASN A 419 -10.97 -18.81 14.31
N VAL A 420 -12.05 -18.27 14.82
CA VAL A 420 -13.29 -18.99 15.11
C VAL A 420 -14.44 -18.22 14.47
N ALA A 421 -15.10 -18.82 13.49
CA ALA A 421 -16.25 -18.22 12.81
C ALA A 421 -17.48 -19.11 12.93
N THR A 422 -18.65 -18.51 13.11
CA THR A 422 -19.93 -19.21 13.21
C THR A 422 -21.08 -18.38 12.64
N LYS A 423 -22.22 -19.03 12.46
CA LYS A 423 -23.48 -18.38 12.12
C LYS A 423 -24.51 -18.69 13.19
N ILE A 424 -25.10 -17.66 13.81
CA ILE A 424 -26.19 -17.77 14.78
C ILE A 424 -27.40 -17.01 14.23
N GLY A 425 -28.47 -17.72 13.92
CA GLY A 425 -29.61 -17.14 13.22
C GLY A 425 -29.19 -16.57 11.85
N GLN A 426 -29.39 -15.26 11.67
CA GLN A 426 -29.00 -14.54 10.46
C GLN A 426 -27.64 -13.83 10.61
N VAL A 427 -27.06 -13.79 11.80
CA VAL A 427 -25.78 -13.12 12.06
C VAL A 427 -24.63 -14.08 11.85
N ARG A 428 -23.67 -13.70 11.00
CA ARG A 428 -22.36 -14.33 10.89
C ARG A 428 -21.36 -13.57 11.75
N MET A 429 -20.57 -14.27 12.52
CA MET A 429 -19.60 -13.67 13.42
C MET A 429 -18.29 -14.44 13.45
N GLY A 430 -17.21 -13.73 13.70
CA GLY A 430 -15.86 -14.29 13.85
C GLY A 430 -15.09 -13.62 14.96
N LEU A 431 -14.33 -14.41 15.68
CA LEU A 431 -13.34 -13.97 16.65
C LEU A 431 -11.98 -14.44 16.18
N ASN A 432 -11.04 -13.48 16.04
CA ASN A 432 -9.70 -13.71 15.52
C ASN A 432 -8.66 -13.21 16.52
N TYR A 433 -7.61 -14.00 16.73
CA TYR A 433 -6.43 -13.59 17.46
C TYR A 433 -5.19 -13.84 16.62
N SER A 434 -4.23 -12.91 16.63
CA SER A 434 -2.91 -13.12 16.00
C SER A 434 -1.79 -12.40 16.71
N GLY A 435 -0.64 -13.09 16.79
CA GLY A 435 0.66 -12.48 17.00
C GLY A 435 1.28 -12.09 15.65
N LYS A 436 1.83 -10.88 15.53
CA LYS A 436 2.43 -10.31 14.33
C LYS A 436 3.69 -9.54 14.67
N THR A 437 4.51 -9.24 13.67
CA THR A 437 5.67 -8.34 13.80
C THR A 437 5.71 -7.34 12.65
N VAL A 438 6.34 -6.19 12.88
CA VAL A 438 6.73 -5.24 11.83
C VAL A 438 8.21 -4.97 12.01
N ARG A 439 9.02 -5.38 11.04
CA ARG A 439 10.44 -5.08 11.03
C ARG A 439 10.66 -3.67 10.47
N PRO A 440 11.60 -2.89 11.02
CA PRO A 440 11.96 -1.59 10.46
C PRO A 440 12.38 -1.71 8.99
N GLY A 441 12.08 -0.69 8.18
CA GLY A 441 12.63 -0.57 6.82
C GLY A 441 14.16 -0.43 6.85
N TYR A 442 14.85 -0.82 5.77
CA TYR A 442 16.32 -0.73 5.73
C TYR A 442 16.80 0.71 5.85
N GLY A 443 16.09 1.69 5.30
CA GLY A 443 16.39 3.12 5.50
C GLY A 443 16.25 3.57 6.96
N GLN A 444 15.31 3.02 7.74
CA GLN A 444 15.18 3.30 9.17
C GLN A 444 16.32 2.70 10.01
N LEU A 445 16.99 1.67 9.50
CA LEU A 445 18.14 1.02 10.13
C LEU A 445 19.48 1.61 9.68
N ASP A 446 19.47 2.54 8.72
CA ASP A 446 20.66 3.20 8.22
C ASP A 446 21.11 4.31 9.20
N GLY A 447 22.35 4.28 9.64
CA GLY A 447 22.93 5.30 10.54
C GLY A 447 23.48 6.54 9.85
N ALA A 448 23.37 6.64 8.51
CA ALA A 448 23.80 7.85 7.79
C ALA A 448 22.97 9.07 8.20
N VAL A 449 23.62 10.21 8.40
CA VAL A 449 22.96 11.47 8.70
C VAL A 449 22.67 12.20 7.39
N SER A 450 21.39 12.52 7.16
CA SER A 450 20.93 13.29 6.01
C SER A 450 20.73 14.76 6.40
N TYR A 451 21.07 15.66 5.49
CA TYR A 451 20.87 17.09 5.61
C TYR A 451 19.48 17.47 5.10
N ILE A 452 18.71 18.21 5.89
CA ILE A 452 17.42 18.79 5.48
C ILE A 452 17.57 20.30 5.27
N ASN A 453 18.11 21.01 6.27
CA ASN A 453 18.46 22.42 6.24
C ASN A 453 19.50 22.71 7.35
N ARG A 454 19.94 23.98 7.51
CA ARG A 454 21.00 24.40 8.45
C ARG A 454 20.85 23.88 9.87
N LEU A 455 19.62 23.79 10.35
CA LEU A 455 19.31 23.41 11.74
C LEU A 455 18.49 22.11 11.83
N THR A 456 18.31 21.38 10.71
CA THR A 456 17.52 20.14 10.71
C THR A 456 18.25 19.04 9.96
N PHE A 457 18.47 17.94 10.66
CA PHE A 457 19.09 16.72 10.16
C PHE A 457 18.16 15.54 10.39
N GLU A 458 18.37 14.47 9.65
CA GLU A 458 17.63 13.22 9.81
C GLU A 458 18.58 12.03 9.78
N THR A 459 18.31 11.01 10.60
CA THR A 459 19.06 9.75 10.60
C THR A 459 18.15 8.57 10.90
N GLY A 460 18.48 7.40 10.43
CA GLY A 460 17.90 6.16 10.92
C GLY A 460 18.50 5.74 12.27
N ASN A 461 18.20 4.51 12.67
CA ASN A 461 18.68 3.97 13.94
C ASN A 461 18.94 2.45 13.81
N PRO A 462 20.19 2.00 13.68
CA PRO A 462 20.53 0.59 13.55
C PRO A 462 20.23 -0.24 14.82
N TYR A 463 19.92 0.41 15.94
CA TYR A 463 19.52 -0.26 17.19
C TYR A 463 18.03 -0.60 17.28
N LEU A 464 17.21 -0.24 16.28
CA LEU A 464 15.78 -0.51 16.28
C LEU A 464 15.49 -2.01 16.40
N LYS A 465 14.51 -2.31 17.25
CA LYS A 465 13.93 -3.65 17.41
C LYS A 465 12.67 -3.78 16.55
N PRO A 466 12.35 -4.98 16.07
CA PRO A 466 11.07 -5.25 15.43
C PRO A 466 9.90 -4.98 16.39
N THR A 467 8.89 -4.27 15.91
CA THR A 467 7.62 -4.09 16.63
C THR A 467 6.90 -5.42 16.75
N LYS A 468 6.49 -5.82 17.96
CA LYS A 468 5.64 -6.98 18.20
C LYS A 468 4.20 -6.53 18.42
N MET A 469 3.25 -7.24 17.81
CA MET A 469 1.83 -6.91 17.85
C MET A 469 1.01 -8.13 18.27
N GLN A 470 0.04 -7.92 19.17
CA GLN A 470 -0.99 -8.90 19.50
C GLN A 470 -2.35 -8.27 19.26
N THR A 471 -3.13 -8.88 18.38
CA THR A 471 -4.43 -8.35 17.97
C THR A 471 -5.55 -9.33 18.30
N LEU A 472 -6.55 -8.85 19.01
CA LEU A 472 -7.85 -9.51 19.17
C LEU A 472 -8.89 -8.74 18.34
N GLU A 473 -9.63 -9.46 17.51
CA GLU A 473 -10.57 -8.86 16.55
C GLU A 473 -11.89 -9.63 16.56
N TYR A 474 -12.99 -8.91 16.62
CA TYR A 474 -14.33 -9.42 16.44
C TYR A 474 -14.95 -8.81 15.18
N VAL A 475 -15.51 -9.67 14.30
CA VAL A 475 -16.20 -9.26 13.07
C VAL A 475 -17.61 -9.82 13.11
N ALA A 476 -18.60 -9.01 12.76
CA ALA A 476 -19.98 -9.44 12.63
C ALA A 476 -20.59 -8.94 11.31
N GLN A 477 -21.47 -9.75 10.72
CA GLN A 477 -22.23 -9.42 9.52
C GLN A 477 -23.67 -9.85 9.68
N TRP A 478 -24.60 -8.91 9.48
CA TRP A 478 -26.03 -9.16 9.47
C TRP A 478 -26.67 -8.47 8.26
N SER A 479 -27.25 -9.28 7.38
CA SER A 479 -27.81 -8.76 6.12
C SER A 479 -26.79 -7.90 5.36
N GLN A 480 -27.09 -6.64 5.09
CA GLN A 480 -26.22 -5.66 4.44
C GLN A 480 -25.27 -4.91 5.39
N PHE A 481 -25.40 -5.12 6.69
CA PHE A 481 -24.60 -4.44 7.70
C PHE A 481 -23.41 -5.30 8.11
N PHE A 482 -22.30 -4.64 8.41
CA PHE A 482 -21.11 -5.28 8.96
C PHE A 482 -20.51 -4.39 10.06
N ALA A 483 -19.85 -5.02 11.00
CA ALA A 483 -19.12 -4.35 12.06
C ALA A 483 -17.83 -5.10 12.40
N GLN A 484 -16.81 -4.35 12.78
CA GLN A 484 -15.53 -4.88 13.29
C GLN A 484 -15.13 -4.11 14.53
N LEU A 485 -14.64 -4.83 15.52
CA LEU A 485 -13.97 -4.30 16.70
C LEU A 485 -12.59 -4.92 16.78
N SER A 486 -11.55 -4.13 16.97
CA SER A 486 -10.17 -4.59 17.04
C SER A 486 -9.42 -3.91 18.16
N TYR A 487 -8.73 -4.71 18.98
CA TYR A 487 -7.81 -4.22 19.99
C TYR A 487 -6.42 -4.78 19.72
N THR A 488 -5.44 -3.89 19.64
CA THR A 488 -4.05 -4.26 19.37
C THR A 488 -3.12 -3.72 20.46
N TYR A 489 -2.32 -4.61 21.02
CA TYR A 489 -1.19 -4.27 21.87
C TYR A 489 0.09 -4.26 21.04
N PHE A 490 0.84 -3.15 21.11
CA PHE A 490 2.14 -2.98 20.47
C PHE A 490 3.24 -2.94 21.53
N LYS A 491 4.30 -3.68 21.28
CA LYS A 491 5.56 -3.62 22.01
C LYS A 491 6.69 -3.27 21.05
N ASP A 492 7.62 -2.43 21.50
CA ASP A 492 8.75 -1.94 20.71
C ASP A 492 8.29 -1.25 19.40
N GLY A 493 7.17 -0.48 19.42
CA GLY A 493 6.66 0.28 18.28
C GLY A 493 7.68 1.29 17.79
N VAL A 494 7.85 1.44 16.46
CA VAL A 494 8.74 2.47 15.91
C VAL A 494 7.98 3.79 15.81
N TYR A 495 8.61 4.88 16.24
CA TYR A 495 8.10 6.24 16.14
C TYR A 495 9.24 7.24 15.85
N HIS A 496 8.92 8.44 15.40
CA HIS A 496 9.90 9.50 15.18
C HIS A 496 10.11 10.27 16.47
N THR A 497 11.37 10.42 16.85
CA THR A 497 11.82 11.28 17.95
C THR A 497 12.79 12.32 17.42
N THR A 498 13.04 13.34 18.21
CA THR A 498 13.95 14.43 17.88
C THR A 498 14.84 14.73 19.05
N GLU A 499 16.07 15.11 18.78
CA GLU A 499 17.09 15.46 19.80
C GLU A 499 17.86 16.71 19.34
N PRO A 500 18.39 17.52 20.26
CA PRO A 500 19.37 18.55 19.93
C PRO A 500 20.60 17.94 19.24
N TYR A 501 21.14 18.62 18.22
CA TYR A 501 22.25 18.16 17.40
C TYR A 501 23.31 19.27 17.25
N GLY A 502 24.57 18.87 17.04
CA GLY A 502 25.69 19.76 16.94
C GLY A 502 26.30 20.16 18.31
N PRO A 503 27.43 20.85 18.32
CA PRO A 503 28.21 21.14 19.54
C PRO A 503 27.43 21.92 20.60
N ASP A 504 26.62 22.90 20.18
CA ASP A 504 25.86 23.78 21.05
C ASP A 504 24.36 23.36 21.15
N GLY A 505 23.95 22.28 20.47
CA GLY A 505 22.58 21.78 20.45
C GLY A 505 21.59 22.71 19.74
N GLU A 506 22.09 23.60 18.87
CA GLU A 506 21.26 24.57 18.12
C GLU A 506 20.43 23.89 17.03
N ALA A 507 20.98 22.85 16.39
CA ALA A 507 20.30 22.07 15.39
C ALA A 507 19.47 20.94 16.02
N THR A 508 18.58 20.40 15.24
CA THR A 508 17.74 19.25 15.60
C THR A 508 18.03 18.07 14.68
N ILE A 509 18.18 16.88 15.24
CA ILE A 509 18.21 15.65 14.48
C ILE A 509 16.92 14.85 14.71
N ILE A 510 16.24 14.51 13.61
CA ILE A 510 15.07 13.63 13.59
C ILE A 510 15.58 12.20 13.44
N ARG A 511 15.16 11.31 14.32
CA ARG A 511 15.52 9.88 14.25
C ARG A 511 14.34 8.98 14.60
N THR A 512 14.45 7.71 14.26
CA THR A 512 13.49 6.69 14.69
C THR A 512 13.95 6.04 16.00
N ALA A 513 12.97 5.73 16.88
CA ALA A 513 13.21 5.05 18.15
C ALA A 513 12.12 4.01 18.43
N ASN A 514 12.38 3.10 19.38
CA ASN A 514 11.36 2.16 19.81
C ASN A 514 10.55 2.74 20.98
N LEU A 515 9.24 2.61 20.87
CA LEU A 515 8.26 2.89 21.90
C LEU A 515 7.97 1.63 22.69
N ASP A 516 8.16 1.64 24.01
CA ASP A 516 8.02 0.45 24.86
C ASP A 516 6.68 -0.24 24.65
N ARG A 517 5.56 0.49 24.77
CA ARG A 517 4.21 -0.06 24.62
C ARG A 517 3.18 0.98 24.16
N ARG A 518 2.22 0.49 23.40
CA ARG A 518 1.04 1.28 22.97
C ARG A 518 -0.17 0.35 22.86
N HIS A 519 -1.31 0.81 23.32
CA HIS A 519 -2.59 0.15 23.13
C HIS A 519 -3.40 0.90 22.06
N TYR A 520 -4.08 0.16 21.22
CA TYR A 520 -4.83 0.74 20.12
C TYR A 520 -6.17 0.02 19.93
N PHE A 521 -7.24 0.78 19.91
CA PHE A 521 -8.60 0.28 19.69
C PHE A 521 -9.17 0.88 18.41
N GLN A 522 -9.91 0.06 17.69
CA GLN A 522 -10.61 0.45 16.47
C GLN A 522 -11.97 -0.19 16.44
N ALA A 523 -12.97 0.58 16.00
CA ALA A 523 -14.29 0.10 15.66
C ALA A 523 -14.67 0.62 14.28
N PHE A 524 -15.24 -0.24 13.46
CA PHE A 524 -15.70 0.12 12.11
C PHE A 524 -17.04 -0.56 11.85
N ALA A 525 -17.99 0.19 11.30
CA ALA A 525 -19.28 -0.34 10.93
C ALA A 525 -19.76 0.31 9.65
N GLY A 526 -20.55 -0.42 8.87
CA GLY A 526 -21.11 0.12 7.64
C GLY A 526 -22.25 -0.71 7.09
N GLY A 527 -22.87 -0.14 6.05
CA GLY A 527 -23.97 -0.79 5.34
C GLY A 527 -24.09 -0.27 3.93
N GLN A 528 -24.62 -1.13 3.05
CA GLN A 528 -24.87 -0.81 1.65
C GLN A 528 -26.33 -1.01 1.33
N PHE A 529 -26.95 -0.01 0.69
CA PHE A 529 -28.37 0.02 0.40
C PHE A 529 -28.62 0.05 -1.11
N ASN A 530 -29.85 -0.20 -1.52
CA ASN A 530 -30.29 -0.11 -2.90
C ASN A 530 -31.66 0.60 -2.93
N VAL A 531 -31.71 1.77 -3.55
CA VAL A 531 -32.91 2.61 -3.63
C VAL A 531 -33.15 2.96 -5.11
N GLY A 532 -33.78 2.03 -5.83
CA GLY A 532 -33.97 2.17 -7.28
C GLY A 532 -32.64 2.22 -8.03
N ILE A 533 -32.36 3.32 -8.74
CA ILE A 533 -31.13 3.56 -9.49
C ILE A 533 -29.95 4.00 -8.60
N TRP A 534 -30.20 4.32 -7.33
CA TRP A 534 -29.23 4.83 -6.39
C TRP A 534 -28.77 3.74 -5.42
N GLN A 535 -27.46 3.61 -5.25
CA GLN A 535 -26.82 2.60 -4.40
C GLN A 535 -25.89 3.28 -3.39
N PRO A 536 -26.44 3.84 -2.28
CA PRO A 536 -25.62 4.45 -1.25
C PRO A 536 -24.97 3.43 -0.36
N ARG A 537 -23.78 3.77 0.14
CA ARG A 537 -23.04 3.07 1.16
C ARG A 537 -22.53 4.05 2.20
N VAL A 538 -22.69 3.72 3.47
CA VAL A 538 -22.21 4.51 4.59
C VAL A 538 -21.30 3.67 5.45
N ASN A 539 -20.14 4.23 5.82
CA ASN A 539 -19.21 3.63 6.76
C ASN A 539 -18.86 4.66 7.84
N ILE A 540 -18.73 4.18 9.07
CA ILE A 540 -18.25 4.94 10.21
C ILE A 540 -17.10 4.19 10.88
N GLY A 541 -16.09 4.92 11.32
CA GLY A 541 -14.93 4.37 12.01
C GLY A 541 -14.56 5.19 13.23
N VAL A 542 -14.05 4.53 14.24
CA VAL A 542 -13.47 5.15 15.44
C VAL A 542 -12.11 4.53 15.70
N MET A 543 -11.12 5.36 15.97
CA MET A 543 -9.75 4.94 16.30
C MET A 543 -9.32 5.64 17.58
N LYS A 544 -8.68 4.90 18.49
CA LYS A 544 -8.13 5.46 19.73
C LYS A 544 -6.90 4.73 20.15
N GLN A 545 -5.85 5.47 20.46
CA GLN A 545 -4.67 4.94 21.14
C GLN A 545 -4.66 5.34 22.62
N TRP A 546 -3.91 4.61 23.41
CA TRP A 546 -3.49 4.99 24.75
C TRP A 546 -1.97 5.02 24.78
N LEU A 547 -1.44 6.23 24.85
CA LEU A 547 -0.03 6.54 24.85
C LEU A 547 0.19 7.78 25.75
N THR A 548 1.26 7.76 26.51
CA THR A 548 1.74 8.93 27.28
C THR A 548 3.24 9.03 27.06
N LEU A 549 3.69 10.18 26.59
CA LEU A 549 5.10 10.51 26.38
C LEU A 549 5.46 11.80 27.12
N PRO A 550 6.73 12.00 27.49
CA PRO A 550 7.19 13.29 27.99
C PRO A 550 7.16 14.33 26.86
N VAL A 551 6.72 15.53 27.17
CA VAL A 551 6.78 16.72 26.33
C VAL A 551 7.15 17.90 27.24
N ASN A 552 8.29 18.55 26.99
CA ASN A 552 8.86 19.57 27.87
C ASN A 552 8.98 19.09 29.34
N GLY A 553 9.48 17.86 29.55
CA GLY A 553 9.67 17.25 30.86
C GLY A 553 8.36 16.85 31.55
N LYS A 554 7.19 17.00 30.93
CA LYS A 554 5.88 16.69 31.54
C LYS A 554 5.16 15.57 30.77
N PRO A 555 4.47 14.65 31.46
CA PRO A 555 3.73 13.57 30.81
C PRO A 555 2.52 14.15 30.05
N MET A 556 2.48 13.93 28.74
CA MET A 556 1.37 14.31 27.86
C MET A 556 0.61 13.05 27.40
N LYS A 557 -0.72 13.08 27.57
CA LYS A 557 -1.62 11.99 27.12
C LYS A 557 -2.00 12.21 25.66
N MET A 558 -1.66 11.24 24.79
CA MET A 558 -1.92 11.24 23.35
C MET A 558 -3.02 10.23 23.02
N ASN A 559 -4.24 10.49 23.47
CA ASN A 559 -5.34 9.51 23.49
C ASN A 559 -6.68 10.04 22.98
N THR A 560 -6.74 11.22 22.35
CA THR A 560 -7.95 11.73 21.70
C THR A 560 -8.41 10.77 20.62
N PRO A 561 -9.68 10.31 20.62
CA PRO A 561 -10.19 9.44 19.57
C PRO A 561 -10.34 10.22 18.25
N GLY A 562 -10.07 9.54 17.14
CA GLY A 562 -10.36 9.97 15.79
C GLY A 562 -11.60 9.30 15.24
N PHE A 563 -12.33 9.99 14.38
CA PHE A 563 -13.53 9.49 13.69
C PHE A 563 -13.32 9.54 12.18
N LEU A 564 -13.78 8.50 11.49
CA LEU A 564 -13.88 8.42 10.05
C LEU A 564 -15.36 8.33 9.66
N PHE A 565 -15.75 9.13 8.68
CA PHE A 565 -17.03 9.02 8.02
C PHE A 565 -16.81 8.92 6.51
N GLN A 566 -17.45 7.95 5.86
CA GLN A 566 -17.44 7.76 4.41
C GLN A 566 -18.88 7.61 3.91
N TRP A 567 -19.20 8.34 2.87
CA TRP A 567 -20.48 8.24 2.16
C TRP A 567 -20.20 8.09 0.67
N GLN A 568 -20.47 6.89 0.15
CA GLN A 568 -20.20 6.51 -1.23
C GLN A 568 -21.52 6.30 -1.95
N ASN A 569 -21.64 6.86 -3.13
CA ASN A 569 -22.85 6.81 -3.93
C ASN A 569 -22.56 6.36 -5.34
N ALA A 570 -23.32 5.39 -5.83
CA ALA A 570 -23.34 5.00 -7.23
C ALA A 570 -24.77 5.18 -7.75
N VAL A 571 -24.91 5.89 -8.88
CA VAL A 571 -26.19 6.13 -9.56
C VAL A 571 -26.09 5.62 -10.97
N HIS A 572 -26.99 4.70 -11.33
CA HIS A 572 -27.14 4.20 -12.69
C HIS A 572 -28.11 5.08 -13.48
N LEU A 573 -27.57 5.90 -14.35
CA LEU A 573 -28.31 6.83 -15.21
C LEU A 573 -28.75 6.14 -16.53
N PRO A 574 -29.69 6.70 -17.27
CA PRO A 574 -30.00 6.23 -18.61
C PRO A 574 -28.77 6.12 -19.53
N PHE A 575 -28.84 5.29 -20.57
CA PHE A 575 -27.74 5.01 -21.51
C PHE A 575 -26.51 4.34 -20.90
N ASP A 576 -26.67 3.56 -19.79
CA ASP A 576 -25.59 2.87 -19.08
C ASP A 576 -24.47 3.81 -18.62
N ILE A 577 -24.82 5.04 -18.25
CA ILE A 577 -23.91 5.99 -17.61
C ILE A 577 -23.91 5.74 -16.09
N TRP A 578 -22.74 5.61 -15.52
CA TRP A 578 -22.58 5.53 -14.07
C TRP A 578 -21.98 6.82 -13.51
N LEU A 579 -22.70 7.41 -12.59
CA LEU A 579 -22.24 8.54 -11.79
C LEU A 579 -21.90 8.02 -10.39
N ASN A 580 -20.68 8.31 -9.93
CA ASN A 580 -20.27 8.04 -8.56
C ASN A 580 -19.93 9.37 -7.89
N VAL A 581 -20.42 9.55 -6.67
CA VAL A 581 -20.07 10.71 -5.82
C VAL A 581 -19.73 10.17 -4.45
N ASP A 582 -18.47 10.34 -4.05
CA ASP A 582 -17.94 9.78 -2.82
C ASP A 582 -17.43 10.92 -1.92
N ALA A 583 -17.82 10.90 -0.64
CA ALA A 583 -17.36 11.85 0.35
C ALA A 583 -16.67 11.14 1.51
N GLN A 584 -15.59 11.70 2.02
CA GLN A 584 -14.89 11.22 3.21
C GLN A 584 -14.54 12.40 4.12
N LEU A 585 -14.61 12.16 5.41
CA LEU A 585 -14.16 13.07 6.45
C LEU A 585 -13.41 12.29 7.51
N MET A 586 -12.27 12.82 7.96
CA MET A 586 -11.49 12.27 9.06
C MET A 586 -11.21 13.38 10.08
N THR A 587 -11.57 13.14 11.35
CA THR A 587 -11.29 14.12 12.40
C THR A 587 -9.85 14.04 12.87
N THR A 588 -9.42 15.03 13.64
CA THR A 588 -8.13 15.00 14.32
C THR A 588 -7.92 13.70 15.07
N GLN A 589 -6.74 13.11 14.96
CA GLN A 589 -6.40 11.85 15.61
C GLN A 589 -4.90 11.77 15.89
N TRP A 590 -4.53 10.83 16.74
CA TRP A 590 -3.14 10.52 17.04
C TRP A 590 -2.66 9.26 16.32
N ASP A 591 -1.44 9.31 15.82
CA ASP A 591 -0.63 8.13 15.47
C ASP A 591 0.75 8.28 16.12
N ASN A 592 1.00 7.46 17.14
CA ASN A 592 2.13 7.62 18.06
C ASN A 592 2.15 9.03 18.67
N ASN A 593 3.24 9.79 18.49
CA ASN A 593 3.43 11.16 18.94
C ASN A 593 3.05 12.23 17.88
N MET A 594 2.53 11.79 16.75
CA MET A 594 2.01 12.68 15.71
C MET A 594 0.49 12.84 15.83
N LYS A 595 0.02 14.06 15.73
CA LYS A 595 -1.40 14.41 15.73
C LYS A 595 -1.78 15.02 14.39
N LEU A 596 -2.78 14.44 13.71
CA LEU A 596 -3.49 15.13 12.65
C LEU A 596 -4.21 16.32 13.26
N SER A 597 -3.84 17.55 12.92
CA SER A 597 -4.27 18.75 13.61
C SER A 597 -5.51 19.41 13.01
N ASN A 598 -5.81 19.13 11.74
CA ASN A 598 -7.02 19.57 11.05
C ASN A 598 -8.03 18.42 10.87
N THR A 599 -9.12 18.69 10.18
CA THR A 599 -10.15 17.72 9.81
C THR A 599 -10.24 17.67 8.29
N PRO A 600 -9.37 16.89 7.62
CA PRO A 600 -9.42 16.76 6.17
C PRO A 600 -10.70 16.07 5.72
N TRP A 601 -11.29 16.60 4.65
CA TRP A 601 -12.44 16.00 3.99
C TRP A 601 -12.32 16.18 2.49
N TYR A 602 -12.98 15.34 1.73
CA TYR A 602 -13.04 15.48 0.29
C TYR A 602 -14.34 14.97 -0.30
N VAL A 603 -14.67 15.47 -1.46
CA VAL A 603 -15.71 14.93 -2.34
C VAL A 603 -15.08 14.63 -3.71
N ASN A 604 -15.26 13.41 -4.15
CA ASN A 604 -14.83 12.94 -5.48
C ASN A 604 -16.07 12.69 -6.33
N ALA A 605 -15.98 12.98 -7.63
CA ALA A 605 -17.02 12.66 -8.61
C ALA A 605 -16.41 11.90 -9.79
N LYS A 606 -17.12 10.88 -10.28
CA LYS A 606 -16.66 10.03 -11.37
C LYS A 606 -17.82 9.67 -12.28
N ILE A 607 -17.62 9.86 -13.59
CA ILE A 607 -18.54 9.43 -14.64
C ILE A 607 -17.86 8.32 -15.44
N TYR A 608 -18.53 7.19 -15.60
CA TYR A 608 -18.08 6.05 -16.39
C TYR A 608 -19.11 5.74 -17.46
N LYS A 609 -18.64 5.48 -18.69
CA LYS A 609 -19.46 4.92 -19.76
C LYS A 609 -18.68 3.89 -20.56
N GLY A 610 -19.29 2.72 -20.73
CA GLY A 610 -18.83 1.68 -21.64
C GLY A 610 -19.53 1.75 -23.00
N PHE A 611 -18.79 1.43 -24.07
CA PHE A 611 -19.24 1.36 -25.44
C PHE A 611 -18.89 -0.02 -26.02
N ILE A 612 -19.64 -0.47 -27.02
CA ILE A 612 -19.37 -1.70 -27.77
C ILE A 612 -19.24 -2.90 -26.79
N ASN A 613 -20.26 -3.14 -25.97
CA ASN A 613 -20.24 -4.15 -24.90
C ASN A 613 -19.03 -3.98 -23.94
N ASN A 614 -18.68 -2.75 -23.59
CA ASN A 614 -17.54 -2.37 -22.76
C ASN A 614 -16.15 -2.78 -23.31
N THR A 615 -16.04 -3.03 -24.62
CA THR A 615 -14.75 -3.15 -25.31
C THR A 615 -13.99 -1.84 -25.29
N PHE A 616 -14.69 -0.74 -25.39
CA PHE A 616 -14.15 0.63 -25.20
C PHE A 616 -14.86 1.29 -24.02
N SER A 617 -14.13 1.99 -23.17
CA SER A 617 -14.71 2.76 -22.07
C SER A 617 -14.04 4.10 -21.88
N VAL A 618 -14.83 5.05 -21.40
CA VAL A 618 -14.41 6.42 -21.08
C VAL A 618 -14.75 6.65 -19.61
N THR A 619 -13.79 7.15 -18.86
CA THR A 619 -13.96 7.56 -17.47
C THR A 619 -13.48 9.00 -17.30
N LEU A 620 -14.30 9.86 -16.74
CA LEU A 620 -13.92 11.19 -16.27
C LEU A 620 -14.01 11.18 -14.73
N GLU A 621 -12.89 11.43 -14.06
CA GLU A 621 -12.81 11.48 -12.60
C GLU A 621 -12.30 12.85 -12.16
N ALA A 622 -13.00 13.45 -11.19
CA ALA A 622 -12.58 14.64 -10.48
C ALA A 622 -12.43 14.32 -9.00
N LYS A 623 -11.23 14.52 -8.46
CA LYS A 623 -10.91 14.28 -7.05
C LYS A 623 -10.81 15.59 -6.29
N ASP A 624 -11.15 15.52 -5.01
CA ASP A 624 -11.07 16.64 -4.07
C ASP A 624 -11.62 17.95 -4.64
N LEU A 625 -12.91 17.92 -5.04
CA LEU A 625 -13.59 19.03 -5.72
C LEU A 625 -13.45 20.37 -4.98
N PHE A 626 -13.32 20.33 -3.68
CA PHE A 626 -13.27 21.51 -2.78
C PHE A 626 -11.85 21.87 -2.35
N ASN A 627 -10.83 21.07 -2.75
CA ASN A 627 -9.42 21.25 -2.36
C ASN A 627 -9.26 21.31 -0.83
N SER A 628 -9.83 20.34 -0.13
CA SER A 628 -9.92 20.28 1.34
C SER A 628 -9.33 19.01 1.96
N SER A 629 -8.63 18.21 1.14
CA SER A 629 -8.04 16.93 1.56
C SER A 629 -6.66 17.06 2.25
N GLN A 630 -6.11 18.26 2.36
CA GLN A 630 -4.77 18.50 2.94
C GLN A 630 -4.73 18.09 4.41
N ASN A 631 -3.66 17.40 4.77
CA ASN A 631 -3.41 16.92 6.13
C ASN A 631 -2.36 17.80 6.80
N ASP A 632 -2.75 18.47 7.89
CA ASP A 632 -1.84 19.17 8.77
C ASP A 632 -1.48 18.27 9.96
N ALA A 633 -0.23 18.28 10.37
CA ALA A 633 0.28 17.42 11.42
C ALA A 633 1.08 18.18 12.46
N ILE A 634 1.01 17.73 13.70
CA ILE A 634 1.85 18.19 14.78
C ILE A 634 2.60 16.99 15.35
N MET A 635 3.92 17.08 15.43
CA MET A 635 4.74 16.07 16.10
C MET A 635 5.22 16.62 17.45
N TYR A 636 4.99 15.84 18.49
CA TYR A 636 5.36 16.19 19.87
C TYR A 636 6.49 15.28 20.34
N ASN A 637 7.59 15.89 20.75
CA ASN A 637 8.71 15.25 21.43
C ASN A 637 9.09 16.04 22.68
N ASP A 638 10.02 15.53 23.48
CA ASP A 638 10.35 16.16 24.76
C ASP A 638 10.99 17.55 24.58
N ALA A 639 12.01 17.66 23.74
CA ALA A 639 12.73 18.91 23.50
C ALA A 639 12.30 19.64 22.22
N VAL A 640 11.55 18.99 21.31
CA VAL A 640 11.23 19.53 20.00
C VAL A 640 9.76 19.35 19.66
N HIS A 641 9.16 20.41 19.17
CA HIS A 641 7.77 20.46 18.70
C HIS A 641 7.76 20.91 17.24
N ILE A 642 7.12 20.14 16.37
CA ILE A 642 7.04 20.45 14.93
C ILE A 642 5.59 20.58 14.50
N VAL A 643 5.24 21.70 13.89
CA VAL A 643 3.94 21.95 13.26
C VAL A 643 4.13 21.98 11.76
N GLN A 644 3.46 21.09 11.03
CA GLN A 644 3.48 21.06 9.57
C GLN A 644 2.08 21.36 9.03
N LYS A 645 2.00 22.29 8.08
CA LYS A 645 0.79 22.58 7.30
C LYS A 645 1.03 22.28 5.83
N ASN A 646 0.11 21.59 5.21
CA ASN A 646 0.21 21.19 3.80
C ASN A 646 -0.72 22.05 2.94
N PHE A 647 -0.15 22.75 1.95
CA PHE A 647 -0.86 23.59 0.99
C PHE A 647 -0.84 23.02 -0.43
N SER A 648 -0.28 21.83 -0.61
CA SER A 648 -0.25 21.19 -1.93
C SER A 648 -1.68 20.92 -2.43
N PRO A 649 -1.99 21.23 -3.70
CA PRO A 649 -3.34 21.05 -4.24
C PRO A 649 -3.76 19.56 -4.22
N GLY A 650 -4.90 19.25 -3.61
CA GLY A 650 -5.53 17.91 -3.69
C GLY A 650 -6.38 17.72 -4.94
N ARG A 651 -6.94 18.83 -5.46
CA ARG A 651 -7.86 18.81 -6.61
C ARG A 651 -7.18 18.30 -7.87
N SER A 652 -7.82 17.29 -8.51
CA SER A 652 -7.37 16.78 -9.79
C SER A 652 -8.53 16.36 -10.68
N VAL A 653 -8.29 16.40 -12.00
CA VAL A 653 -9.21 15.88 -13.02
C VAL A 653 -8.42 14.92 -13.91
N MET A 654 -8.99 13.73 -14.18
CA MET A 654 -8.40 12.68 -15.00
C MET A 654 -9.40 12.16 -16.01
N LEU A 655 -9.02 12.12 -17.29
CA LEU A 655 -9.72 11.41 -18.34
C LEU A 655 -8.99 10.10 -18.63
N THR A 656 -9.72 8.99 -18.53
CA THR A 656 -9.21 7.66 -18.88
C THR A 656 -9.92 7.13 -20.11
N LEU A 657 -9.16 6.71 -21.11
CA LEU A 657 -9.63 5.95 -22.26
C LEU A 657 -9.08 4.53 -22.18
N GLN A 658 -9.94 3.53 -22.30
CA GLN A 658 -9.52 2.13 -22.25
C GLN A 658 -10.15 1.34 -23.39
N TYR A 659 -9.29 0.63 -24.13
CA TYR A 659 -9.71 -0.32 -25.17
C TYR A 659 -9.26 -1.72 -24.80
N ARG A 660 -10.17 -2.70 -24.95
CA ARG A 660 -9.97 -4.11 -24.57
C ARG A 660 -10.37 -5.02 -25.71
N PHE A 661 -9.55 -5.98 -26.03
CA PHE A 661 -9.89 -7.01 -27.00
C PHE A 661 -9.63 -8.40 -26.44
N ASN A 662 -10.56 -9.33 -26.66
CA ASN A 662 -10.47 -10.75 -26.26
C ASN A 662 -9.97 -10.97 -24.83
N THR A 663 -10.33 -10.11 -23.88
CA THR A 663 -9.82 -10.16 -22.51
C THR A 663 -10.04 -11.50 -21.86
N THR A 664 -8.98 -12.04 -21.29
CA THR A 664 -8.96 -13.37 -20.67
C THR A 664 -8.26 -13.32 -19.31
N ARG A 665 -8.61 -14.26 -18.43
CA ARG A 665 -7.96 -14.41 -17.13
C ARG A 665 -6.51 -14.85 -17.31
N ASP A 666 -5.60 -14.28 -16.45
CA ASP A 666 -4.22 -14.76 -16.34
C ASP A 666 -4.16 -16.22 -15.90
N ARG A 667 -3.30 -17.00 -16.54
CA ARG A 667 -2.97 -18.37 -16.13
C ARG A 667 -1.78 -18.41 -15.15
N TYR A 668 -1.07 -17.30 -15.00
CA TYR A 668 0.06 -17.23 -14.09
C TYR A 668 -0.39 -17.43 -12.64
N ARG A 669 0.24 -18.36 -11.89
CA ARG A 669 -0.15 -18.79 -10.54
C ARG A 669 0.89 -18.53 -9.46
N GLY A 670 2.03 -17.89 -9.79
CA GLY A 670 3.06 -17.60 -8.80
C GLY A 670 2.56 -16.69 -7.68
N THR A 671 2.74 -17.08 -6.42
CA THR A 671 2.31 -16.32 -5.24
C THR A 671 3.42 -15.40 -4.74
N GLY A 672 4.66 -15.59 -5.21
CA GLY A 672 5.86 -14.89 -4.80
C GLY A 672 6.43 -15.37 -3.46
N ALA A 673 7.74 -15.17 -3.29
CA ALA A 673 8.50 -15.42 -2.08
C ALA A 673 9.11 -14.10 -1.56
N GLY A 674 9.51 -14.03 -0.27
CA GLY A 674 10.16 -12.85 0.31
C GLY A 674 9.34 -11.57 0.23
N ASN A 675 8.02 -11.69 0.28
CA ASN A 675 7.12 -10.54 0.12
C ASN A 675 7.26 -9.52 1.26
N SER A 676 7.60 -10.00 2.46
CA SER A 676 7.90 -9.19 3.63
C SER A 676 9.11 -8.28 3.39
N GLU A 677 10.20 -8.87 2.93
CA GLU A 677 11.47 -8.20 2.74
C GLU A 677 11.42 -7.24 1.54
N LYS A 678 10.73 -7.62 0.45
CA LYS A 678 10.49 -6.71 -0.70
C LYS A 678 9.83 -5.39 -0.32
N SER A 679 8.98 -5.38 0.68
CA SER A 679 8.28 -4.17 1.14
C SER A 679 9.13 -3.25 2.03
N ARG A 680 10.32 -3.68 2.43
CA ARG A 680 11.25 -2.95 3.31
C ARG A 680 12.32 -2.14 2.54
N PHE A 681 12.41 -2.38 1.21
CA PHE A 681 13.29 -1.63 0.32
C PHE A 681 12.67 -0.23 0.01
#